data_d7a67c6e9cc0a4fef5a03aca964c8343
#
_entry.id   d7a67c6e9cc0a4fef5a03aca964c8343
#
_cell.length_a   1.000
_cell.length_b   1.000
_cell.length_c   1.000
_cell.angle_alpha   90.00
_cell.angle_beta   90.00
_cell.angle_gamma   90.00
#
_symmetry.space_group_name_H-M   'P 1'
#
loop_
_entity.id
_entity.type
_entity.pdbx_description
1 polymer ?
#
loop_
_entity_poly.entity_id
_entity_poly.type
_entity_poly.pdbx_seq_one_letter_code
_entity_poly.pdbx_strand_id
1 'polypeptide(L)'
;MRRFSSLVLEWILLATLLLVQPSYAIWPFPPKRFSGNALLGAGAMGVEPDMTVVAFGDFNGDQFLDLLTLGQDRQTLYIYLWDHEDYAFKKSASFRHPQRVYNVIPGDLTQDGRLDLLVYGQSAKTSEISITLYPALPQGGFDLNTVSAPVSSLAQPIPMDMNGDLKIDLFGVTSQSSPFQVWRNVWNSSDPRSDIFTIAEPNLNGAQCTLANPHSNAAVDLNGDCLADIFLVCDNGSGSKFFQIWINNKDSGFKLAQQGPLPSGTQAISFADIDRDGTLDMFFASCSSVSAATGIGSKCSINIAYNKQLPLCTSSSQSVVNGKRVCRPPDDLCTADPDFKFDLGQRADNDAFVHVPLSDIFPPTSDSPTAPGLLVMDTTQSPPVPVSIKLGDVNQDGFPDFLAVVVTGTGKRRQRTPQLVLSVPCGKNVAGCNGDGSGRRGWHTVKKDADPLHAIQDARSVAFLDMDEDGTLDMMIQRTGDQGQGNIIFIQNNFYYDAFFLKAIVLNGACNGGTCPASDGVKKYHPYGVSYSGATYKYTVLDTSGRRSAAQVGQMPQAAYQSLLTPYVYFGLGRTNNYIENLFVGSTKHTDQHYINMEGVIPNSKVVIIPPIEGDSWRKELYLRPGEWIPWVTVAVIAALFILAIIVLVLHLNEKREDELERRRASHHINFDAL
;
A
#
# COMPACT_ATOMS: atom_id res chain seq x y z
N MET A 1 54.04 38.32 14.15
CA MET A 1 52.88 37.70 14.81
C MET A 1 51.55 38.45 14.61
N ARG A 2 51.43 39.78 14.72
CA ARG A 2 50.11 40.46 14.53
C ARG A 2 49.51 40.44 13.12
N ARG A 3 50.26 40.27 12.04
CA ARG A 3 49.72 40.21 10.68
C ARG A 3 49.16 38.83 10.25
N PHE A 4 49.62 37.75 10.88
CA PHE A 4 49.12 36.40 10.57
C PHE A 4 47.77 36.08 11.26
N SER A 5 47.55 36.67 12.46
CA SER A 5 46.27 36.51 13.16
C SER A 5 45.12 37.28 12.49
N SER A 6 45.42 38.41 11.81
CA SER A 6 44.39 39.19 11.11
C SER A 6 43.94 38.50 9.83
N LEU A 7 44.83 37.87 9.10
CA LEU A 7 44.49 37.11 7.87
C LEU A 7 43.61 35.89 8.20
N VAL A 8 43.94 35.14 9.24
CA VAL A 8 43.13 33.97 9.64
C VAL A 8 41.73 34.42 10.14
N LEU A 9 41.64 35.52 10.84
CA LEU A 9 40.36 36.09 11.29
C LEU A 9 39.51 36.60 10.11
N GLU A 10 40.13 37.22 9.11
CA GLU A 10 39.45 37.65 7.88
C GLU A 10 38.95 36.48 7.04
N TRP A 11 39.70 35.39 6.98
CA TRP A 11 39.24 34.17 6.26
C TRP A 11 38.13 33.44 7.03
N ILE A 12 38.15 33.43 8.36
CA ILE A 12 37.05 32.88 9.19
C ILE A 12 35.81 33.76 9.06
N LEU A 13 35.95 35.08 9.04
CA LEU A 13 34.83 36.01 8.82
C LEU A 13 34.29 35.91 7.39
N LEU A 14 35.13 35.72 6.38
CA LEU A 14 34.68 35.50 5.02
C LEU A 14 33.96 34.15 4.86
N ALA A 15 34.44 33.09 5.49
CA ALA A 15 33.80 31.78 5.53
C ALA A 15 32.45 31.81 6.28
N THR A 16 32.34 32.55 7.39
CA THR A 16 31.09 32.73 8.11
C THR A 16 30.10 33.64 7.36
N LEU A 17 30.57 34.65 6.62
CA LEU A 17 29.72 35.49 5.77
C LEU A 17 29.21 34.73 4.53
N LEU A 18 29.97 33.78 4.01
CA LEU A 18 29.52 32.88 2.94
C LEU A 18 28.49 31.84 3.43
N LEU A 19 28.46 31.53 4.74
CA LEU A 19 27.52 30.60 5.36
C LEU A 19 26.20 31.29 5.81
N VAL A 20 26.11 32.62 5.80
CA VAL A 20 24.96 33.42 6.27
C VAL A 20 24.20 34.09 5.13
N GLN A 21 24.37 33.67 3.90
CA GLN A 21 23.44 34.11 2.84
C GLN A 21 22.06 33.46 3.06
N PRO A 22 20.95 34.23 2.93
CA PRO A 22 19.62 33.64 3.04
C PRO A 22 19.52 32.54 1.98
N SER A 23 19.08 31.39 2.43
CA SER A 23 19.01 30.14 1.67
C SER A 23 18.09 30.24 0.44
N TYR A 24 18.58 30.81 -0.61
CA TYR A 24 18.20 30.31 -1.93
C TYR A 24 18.90 28.97 -2.09
N ALA A 25 18.14 27.92 -2.35
CA ALA A 25 18.55 26.54 -2.47
C ALA A 25 20.05 26.37 -2.72
N ILE A 26 20.82 26.05 -1.66
CA ILE A 26 22.24 25.78 -1.81
C ILE A 26 22.32 24.47 -2.59
N TRP A 27 22.69 24.59 -3.87
CA TRP A 27 23.03 23.40 -4.66
C TRP A 27 23.96 22.49 -3.83
N PRO A 28 23.64 21.20 -3.68
CA PRO A 28 22.79 20.33 -4.47
C PRO A 28 21.43 19.97 -3.83
N PHE A 29 20.88 20.75 -2.92
CA PHE A 29 19.53 20.48 -2.44
C PHE A 29 18.52 21.00 -3.44
N PRO A 30 17.77 20.15 -4.15
CA PRO A 30 16.65 20.63 -4.91
C PRO A 30 15.70 21.38 -3.96
N PRO A 31 15.13 22.53 -4.36
CA PRO A 31 14.15 23.20 -3.53
C PRO A 31 13.03 22.19 -3.26
N LYS A 32 12.56 22.12 -2.00
CA LYS A 32 11.35 21.37 -1.70
C LYS A 32 10.28 21.84 -2.66
N ARG A 33 9.83 20.96 -3.54
CA ARG A 33 8.86 21.28 -4.59
C ARG A 33 7.50 21.62 -4.01
N PHE A 34 7.21 21.04 -2.85
CA PHE A 34 6.01 21.27 -2.09
C PHE A 34 6.37 21.77 -0.69
N SER A 35 5.80 22.89 -0.29
CA SER A 35 6.00 23.50 1.02
C SER A 35 4.75 24.28 1.43
N GLY A 36 4.38 24.24 2.67
CA GLY A 36 3.31 25.07 3.26
C GLY A 36 2.16 24.27 3.84
N ASN A 37 1.09 24.03 3.08
CA ASN A 37 -0.14 23.39 3.60
C ASN A 37 0.01 21.89 3.81
N ALA A 38 -0.89 21.34 4.62
CA ALA A 38 -0.90 19.90 4.93
C ALA A 38 -1.25 19.03 3.72
N LEU A 39 -2.14 19.46 2.85
CA LEU A 39 -2.42 18.84 1.56
C LEU A 39 -2.08 19.81 0.43
N LEU A 40 -1.38 19.34 -0.57
CA LEU A 40 -0.89 20.13 -1.69
C LEU A 40 -1.37 19.54 -3.01
N GLY A 41 -1.99 20.37 -3.83
CA GLY A 41 -2.36 19.97 -5.18
C GLY A 41 -1.13 19.87 -6.08
N ALA A 42 -0.76 18.66 -6.50
CA ALA A 42 0.38 18.40 -7.37
C ALA A 42 0.00 18.46 -8.88
N GLY A 43 -1.29 18.55 -9.18
CA GLY A 43 -1.77 18.53 -10.57
C GLY A 43 -1.69 17.15 -11.22
N ALA A 44 -1.56 17.08 -12.53
CA ALA A 44 -1.53 15.83 -13.28
C ALA A 44 -0.13 15.16 -13.32
N MET A 45 0.91 15.78 -12.78
CA MET A 45 2.27 15.27 -12.69
C MET A 45 2.81 14.67 -14.00
N GLY A 46 2.53 15.27 -15.15
CA GLY A 46 2.99 14.81 -16.46
C GLY A 46 2.09 13.79 -17.17
N VAL A 47 1.03 13.30 -16.52
CA VAL A 47 0.05 12.42 -17.18
C VAL A 47 -0.84 13.24 -18.11
N GLU A 48 -1.06 12.74 -19.33
CA GLU A 48 -1.94 13.40 -20.33
C GLU A 48 -3.38 13.53 -19.81
N PRO A 49 -4.10 14.63 -20.14
CA PRO A 49 -5.39 14.96 -19.50
C PRO A 49 -6.52 13.97 -19.78
N ASP A 50 -6.44 13.22 -20.89
CA ASP A 50 -7.52 12.31 -21.33
C ASP A 50 -7.32 10.86 -20.89
N MET A 51 -6.35 10.61 -20.04
CA MET A 51 -6.02 9.27 -19.57
C MET A 51 -6.89 8.83 -18.38
N THR A 52 -7.04 7.53 -18.23
CA THR A 52 -7.62 6.87 -17.07
C THR A 52 -6.58 5.96 -16.45
N VAL A 53 -6.19 6.14 -15.20
CA VAL A 53 -5.34 5.17 -14.51
C VAL A 53 -6.13 3.90 -14.27
N VAL A 54 -5.58 2.76 -14.70
CA VAL A 54 -6.23 1.45 -14.58
C VAL A 54 -5.48 0.49 -13.67
N ALA A 55 -4.18 0.72 -13.46
CA ALA A 55 -3.37 -0.08 -12.53
C ALA A 55 -2.12 0.68 -12.08
N PHE A 56 -1.55 0.25 -10.96
CA PHE A 56 -0.25 0.62 -10.44
C PHE A 56 0.73 -0.54 -10.60
N GLY A 57 2.02 -0.25 -10.76
CA GLY A 57 3.08 -1.25 -10.79
C GLY A 57 4.44 -0.58 -10.76
N ASP A 58 5.50 -1.36 -10.70
CA ASP A 58 6.87 -0.95 -10.96
C ASP A 58 7.32 -1.66 -12.25
N PHE A 59 7.13 -0.98 -13.38
CA PHE A 59 7.31 -1.59 -14.72
C PHE A 59 8.75 -1.60 -15.20
N ASN A 60 9.64 -0.89 -14.52
CA ASN A 60 11.07 -0.81 -14.87
C ASN A 60 12.00 -1.45 -13.81
N GLY A 61 11.45 -1.84 -12.64
CA GLY A 61 12.18 -2.47 -11.54
C GLY A 61 13.05 -1.50 -10.73
N ASP A 62 12.73 -0.20 -10.73
CA ASP A 62 13.48 0.83 -10.01
C ASP A 62 12.97 1.11 -8.59
N GLN A 63 11.92 0.40 -8.18
CA GLN A 63 11.23 0.50 -6.89
C GLN A 63 10.38 1.75 -6.70
N PHE A 64 10.22 2.60 -7.71
CA PHE A 64 9.22 3.65 -7.73
C PHE A 64 7.89 3.13 -8.27
N LEU A 65 6.81 3.79 -7.89
CA LEU A 65 5.49 3.41 -8.37
C LEU A 65 5.19 4.06 -9.71
N ASP A 66 4.95 3.23 -10.71
CA ASP A 66 4.56 3.66 -12.05
C ASP A 66 3.05 3.53 -12.27
N LEU A 67 2.57 4.11 -13.35
CA LEU A 67 1.15 4.11 -13.72
C LEU A 67 0.94 3.38 -15.04
N LEU A 68 -0.09 2.53 -15.06
CA LEU A 68 -0.68 2.04 -16.29
C LEU A 68 -1.97 2.79 -16.55
N THR A 69 -2.08 3.41 -17.72
CA THR A 69 -3.25 4.21 -18.08
C THR A 69 -3.92 3.68 -19.35
N LEU A 70 -5.20 3.94 -19.47
CA LEU A 70 -6.04 3.57 -20.60
C LEU A 70 -6.51 4.85 -21.30
N GLY A 71 -6.35 4.90 -22.61
CA GLY A 71 -6.82 5.99 -23.45
C GLY A 71 -8.34 6.04 -23.58
N GLN A 72 -8.87 7.12 -24.15
CA GLN A 72 -10.31 7.33 -24.38
C GLN A 72 -10.94 6.26 -25.30
N ASP A 73 -10.14 5.67 -26.20
CA ASP A 73 -10.59 4.58 -27.08
C ASP A 73 -10.89 3.27 -26.33
N ARG A 74 -10.51 3.21 -25.04
CA ARG A 74 -10.68 2.03 -24.17
C ARG A 74 -9.97 0.78 -24.71
N GLN A 75 -8.93 0.97 -25.51
CA GLN A 75 -8.15 -0.09 -26.14
C GLN A 75 -6.64 0.16 -26.01
N THR A 76 -6.20 1.42 -26.06
CA THR A 76 -4.77 1.75 -26.00
C THR A 76 -4.33 1.92 -24.57
N LEU A 77 -3.34 1.13 -24.17
CA LEU A 77 -2.69 1.16 -22.87
C LEU A 77 -1.37 1.92 -22.96
N TYR A 78 -1.07 2.72 -21.95
CA TYR A 78 0.14 3.54 -21.86
C TYR A 78 0.81 3.31 -20.52
N ILE A 79 2.14 3.16 -20.53
CA ILE A 79 2.98 3.08 -19.34
C ILE A 79 3.56 4.45 -19.10
N TYR A 80 3.40 4.96 -17.89
CA TYR A 80 4.04 6.16 -17.38
C TYR A 80 4.96 5.77 -16.24
N LEU A 81 6.26 5.98 -16.43
CA LEU A 81 7.29 5.73 -15.43
C LEU A 81 7.49 6.99 -14.58
N TRP A 82 7.67 6.80 -13.29
CA TRP A 82 8.03 7.88 -12.38
C TRP A 82 9.47 8.33 -12.60
N ASP A 83 9.66 9.61 -12.77
CA ASP A 83 10.97 10.24 -12.82
C ASP A 83 11.17 11.10 -11.56
N HIS A 84 12.04 10.62 -10.68
CA HIS A 84 12.28 11.26 -9.40
C HIS A 84 13.06 12.58 -9.53
N GLU A 85 13.89 12.75 -10.58
CA GLU A 85 14.65 13.98 -10.82
C GLU A 85 13.74 15.11 -11.31
N ASP A 86 12.83 14.81 -12.25
CA ASP A 86 11.90 15.78 -12.79
C ASP A 86 10.60 15.87 -11.98
N TYR A 87 10.41 14.97 -11.01
CA TYR A 87 9.22 14.89 -10.16
C TYR A 87 7.92 14.79 -10.98
N ALA A 88 7.91 13.89 -11.94
CA ALA A 88 6.82 13.73 -12.89
C ALA A 88 6.78 12.31 -13.49
N PHE A 89 5.60 11.90 -13.91
CA PHE A 89 5.42 10.70 -14.71
C PHE A 89 5.77 10.96 -16.18
N LYS A 90 6.59 10.11 -16.77
CA LYS A 90 7.02 10.18 -18.16
C LYS A 90 6.46 9.00 -18.94
N LYS A 91 5.83 9.28 -20.06
CA LYS A 91 5.32 8.26 -20.98
C LYS A 91 6.47 7.46 -21.57
N SER A 92 6.50 6.15 -21.31
CA SER A 92 7.56 5.25 -21.75
C SER A 92 7.14 4.40 -22.94
N ALA A 93 6.02 3.71 -22.85
CA ALA A 93 5.56 2.79 -23.88
C ALA A 93 4.04 2.85 -24.04
N SER A 94 3.57 2.37 -25.19
CA SER A 94 2.13 2.19 -25.44
C SER A 94 1.88 1.04 -26.40
N PHE A 95 0.75 0.37 -26.22
CA PHE A 95 0.28 -0.65 -27.14
C PHE A 95 -1.24 -0.67 -27.17
N ARG A 96 -1.82 -1.27 -28.22
CA ARG A 96 -3.25 -1.35 -28.40
C ARG A 96 -3.74 -2.78 -28.23
N HIS A 97 -4.68 -2.98 -27.29
CA HIS A 97 -5.42 -4.24 -27.18
C HIS A 97 -6.52 -4.33 -28.26
N PRO A 98 -6.73 -5.49 -28.89
CA PRO A 98 -7.71 -5.61 -30.00
C PRO A 98 -9.15 -5.33 -29.56
N GLN A 99 -9.53 -5.69 -28.34
CA GLN A 99 -10.88 -5.54 -27.81
C GLN A 99 -10.93 -4.41 -26.76
N ARG A 100 -12.14 -4.02 -26.35
CA ARG A 100 -12.34 -3.07 -25.27
C ARG A 100 -11.83 -3.66 -23.96
N VAL A 101 -10.98 -2.90 -23.28
CA VAL A 101 -10.39 -3.29 -22.00
C VAL A 101 -11.38 -3.03 -20.85
N TYR A 102 -11.61 -4.03 -20.01
CA TYR A 102 -12.42 -3.95 -18.81
C TYR A 102 -11.59 -3.77 -17.55
N ASN A 103 -10.50 -4.52 -17.44
CA ASN A 103 -9.57 -4.44 -16.30
C ASN A 103 -8.17 -4.87 -16.76
N VAL A 104 -7.16 -4.47 -16.00
CA VAL A 104 -5.77 -4.89 -16.20
C VAL A 104 -5.18 -5.26 -14.85
N ILE A 105 -4.50 -6.38 -14.79
CA ILE A 105 -3.87 -6.92 -13.59
C ILE A 105 -2.38 -7.06 -13.88
N PRO A 106 -1.53 -6.19 -13.31
CA PRO A 106 -0.09 -6.39 -13.32
C PRO A 106 0.30 -7.55 -12.40
N GLY A 107 1.18 -8.43 -12.86
CA GLY A 107 1.70 -9.54 -12.09
C GLY A 107 2.78 -10.29 -12.85
N ASP A 108 3.70 -10.96 -12.18
CA ASP A 108 4.68 -11.84 -12.81
C ASP A 108 4.06 -13.23 -13.02
N LEU A 109 3.37 -13.40 -14.15
CA LEU A 109 2.72 -14.63 -14.50
C LEU A 109 3.67 -15.62 -15.18
N THR A 110 4.75 -15.10 -15.76
CA THR A 110 5.80 -15.90 -16.41
C THR A 110 6.91 -16.33 -15.45
N GLN A 111 6.88 -15.84 -14.22
CA GLN A 111 7.83 -16.13 -13.14
C GLN A 111 9.29 -15.83 -13.54
N ASP A 112 9.47 -14.78 -14.33
CA ASP A 112 10.77 -14.34 -14.78
C ASP A 112 11.30 -13.12 -13.98
N GLY A 113 10.50 -12.60 -13.02
CA GLY A 113 10.85 -11.46 -12.19
C GLY A 113 10.56 -10.11 -12.83
N ARG A 114 9.71 -10.07 -13.86
CA ARG A 114 9.18 -8.85 -14.49
C ARG A 114 7.67 -8.79 -14.36
N LEU A 115 7.16 -7.59 -14.46
CA LEU A 115 5.74 -7.34 -14.31
C LEU A 115 5.04 -7.50 -15.67
N ASP A 116 4.38 -8.66 -15.86
CA ASP A 116 3.52 -8.93 -17.00
C ASP A 116 2.17 -8.22 -16.84
N LEU A 117 1.39 -8.15 -17.93
CA LEU A 117 0.02 -7.64 -17.89
C LEU A 117 -0.99 -8.70 -18.28
N LEU A 118 -1.93 -8.97 -17.38
CA LEU A 118 -3.12 -9.74 -17.68
C LEU A 118 -4.27 -8.78 -17.99
N VAL A 119 -4.77 -8.81 -19.24
CA VAL A 119 -5.82 -7.92 -19.70
C VAL A 119 -7.15 -8.66 -19.76
N TYR A 120 -8.15 -8.15 -19.03
CA TYR A 120 -9.53 -8.57 -19.14
C TYR A 120 -10.24 -7.69 -20.16
N GLY A 121 -10.71 -8.27 -21.22
CA GLY A 121 -11.32 -7.57 -22.34
C GLY A 121 -12.71 -8.09 -22.70
N GLN A 122 -13.34 -7.37 -23.60
CA GLN A 122 -14.63 -7.76 -24.17
C GLN A 122 -14.47 -9.06 -24.94
N SER A 123 -15.29 -10.07 -24.61
CA SER A 123 -15.38 -11.30 -25.40
C SER A 123 -16.35 -11.15 -26.57
N ALA A 124 -16.32 -12.10 -27.53
CA ALA A 124 -17.31 -12.22 -28.59
C ALA A 124 -18.72 -12.46 -28.03
N LYS A 125 -18.84 -13.15 -26.90
CA LYS A 125 -20.08 -13.30 -26.15
C LYS A 125 -20.18 -12.26 -25.06
N THR A 126 -21.29 -11.56 -24.97
CA THR A 126 -21.53 -10.48 -24.00
C THR A 126 -21.61 -10.96 -22.54
N SER A 127 -21.76 -12.26 -22.32
CA SER A 127 -21.80 -12.90 -20.99
C SER A 127 -20.42 -13.37 -20.50
N GLU A 128 -19.37 -13.16 -21.28
CA GLU A 128 -18.02 -13.66 -21.01
C GLU A 128 -16.98 -12.53 -21.10
N ILE A 129 -15.85 -12.74 -20.46
CA ILE A 129 -14.66 -11.87 -20.51
C ILE A 129 -13.52 -12.65 -21.17
N SER A 130 -12.84 -12.03 -22.13
CA SER A 130 -11.58 -12.54 -22.68
C SER A 130 -10.44 -12.24 -21.72
N ILE A 131 -9.52 -13.18 -21.59
CA ILE A 131 -8.33 -13.06 -20.74
C ILE A 131 -7.10 -13.20 -21.65
N THR A 132 -6.23 -12.18 -21.66
CA THR A 132 -5.06 -12.13 -22.55
C THR A 132 -3.84 -11.70 -21.75
N LEU A 133 -2.77 -12.48 -21.82
CA LEU A 133 -1.47 -12.16 -21.23
C LEU A 133 -0.59 -11.43 -22.24
N TYR A 134 0.06 -10.38 -21.75
CA TYR A 134 1.14 -9.65 -22.40
C TYR A 134 2.41 -9.83 -21.58
N PRO A 135 3.33 -10.74 -21.96
CA PRO A 135 4.60 -10.91 -21.24
C PRO A 135 5.47 -9.66 -21.31
N ALA A 136 6.16 -9.37 -20.22
CA ALA A 136 7.11 -8.26 -20.16
C ALA A 136 8.36 -8.55 -21.01
N LEU A 137 8.87 -7.53 -21.71
CA LEU A 137 10.09 -7.64 -22.49
C LEU A 137 11.33 -7.20 -21.70
N PRO A 138 12.49 -7.85 -21.91
CA PRO A 138 13.74 -7.50 -21.24
C PRO A 138 14.22 -6.05 -21.44
N GLN A 139 13.84 -5.45 -22.56
CA GLN A 139 14.18 -4.07 -22.93
C GLN A 139 13.14 -3.03 -22.49
N GLY A 140 12.12 -3.45 -21.74
CA GLY A 140 10.96 -2.65 -21.39
C GLY A 140 9.79 -2.80 -22.38
N GLY A 141 8.58 -2.49 -21.92
CA GLY A 141 7.35 -2.74 -22.66
C GLY A 141 6.91 -4.20 -22.64
N PHE A 142 5.99 -4.58 -23.55
CA PHE A 142 5.35 -5.90 -23.57
C PHE A 142 5.45 -6.58 -24.93
N ASP A 143 5.47 -7.92 -24.91
CA ASP A 143 5.38 -8.72 -26.12
C ASP A 143 3.94 -8.66 -26.68
N LEU A 144 3.83 -8.29 -27.95
CA LEU A 144 2.55 -8.24 -28.65
C LEU A 144 2.13 -9.60 -29.22
N ASN A 145 3.01 -10.61 -29.12
CA ASN A 145 2.64 -12.01 -29.33
C ASN A 145 1.98 -12.53 -28.06
N THR A 146 0.71 -12.18 -27.90
CA THR A 146 -0.05 -12.43 -26.69
C THR A 146 -0.42 -13.89 -26.52
N VAL A 147 -0.57 -14.32 -25.25
CA VAL A 147 -1.09 -15.64 -24.90
C VAL A 147 -2.52 -15.48 -24.40
N SER A 148 -3.45 -16.16 -25.08
CA SER A 148 -4.86 -16.16 -24.68
C SER A 148 -5.12 -17.23 -23.62
N ALA A 149 -5.90 -16.89 -22.60
CA ALA A 149 -6.37 -17.83 -21.59
C ALA A 149 -7.85 -18.19 -21.80
N PRO A 150 -8.33 -19.27 -21.19
CA PRO A 150 -9.77 -19.59 -21.19
C PRO A 150 -10.60 -18.43 -20.65
N VAL A 151 -11.75 -18.16 -21.26
CA VAL A 151 -12.65 -17.06 -20.89
C VAL A 151 -13.25 -17.24 -19.50
N SER A 152 -13.60 -16.14 -18.85
CA SER A 152 -14.36 -16.14 -17.59
C SER A 152 -15.76 -15.59 -17.79
N SER A 153 -16.63 -15.77 -16.78
CA SER A 153 -17.88 -15.05 -16.68
C SER A 153 -17.65 -13.55 -16.45
N LEU A 154 -18.72 -12.75 -16.44
CA LEU A 154 -18.63 -11.31 -16.13
C LEU A 154 -18.19 -11.04 -14.68
N ALA A 155 -18.34 -12.00 -13.76
CA ALA A 155 -17.71 -11.96 -12.45
C ALA A 155 -16.21 -12.22 -12.64
N GLN A 156 -15.42 -11.15 -12.59
CA GLN A 156 -13.99 -11.21 -12.88
C GLN A 156 -13.27 -12.17 -11.93
N PRO A 157 -12.42 -13.09 -12.43
CA PRO A 157 -11.66 -13.98 -11.57
C PRO A 157 -10.62 -13.17 -10.78
N ILE A 158 -10.30 -13.65 -9.59
CA ILE A 158 -9.29 -13.05 -8.70
C ILE A 158 -7.95 -13.76 -8.87
N PRO A 159 -6.85 -13.00 -9.00
CA PRO A 159 -5.51 -13.57 -8.98
C PRO A 159 -5.14 -13.96 -7.55
N MET A 160 -4.72 -15.19 -7.37
CA MET A 160 -4.18 -15.73 -6.12
C MET A 160 -3.43 -17.03 -6.40
N ASP A 161 -2.53 -17.40 -5.52
CA ASP A 161 -1.88 -18.70 -5.56
C ASP A 161 -2.77 -19.73 -4.85
N MET A 162 -3.34 -20.65 -5.62
CA MET A 162 -4.30 -21.65 -5.12
C MET A 162 -3.64 -22.94 -4.62
N ASN A 163 -2.41 -23.21 -5.03
CA ASN A 163 -1.73 -24.46 -4.79
C ASN A 163 -0.41 -24.31 -4.01
N GLY A 164 -0.05 -23.10 -3.62
CA GLY A 164 1.13 -22.83 -2.80
C GLY A 164 2.46 -22.91 -3.52
N ASP A 165 2.48 -22.75 -4.87
CA ASP A 165 3.69 -22.79 -5.68
C ASP A 165 4.28 -21.40 -5.99
N LEU A 166 3.70 -20.34 -5.41
CA LEU A 166 4.04 -18.93 -5.61
C LEU A 166 3.79 -18.39 -7.02
N LYS A 167 3.12 -19.14 -7.87
CA LYS A 167 2.63 -18.63 -9.17
C LYS A 167 1.24 -18.05 -9.02
N ILE A 168 0.96 -17.05 -9.83
CA ILE A 168 -0.36 -16.42 -9.83
C ILE A 168 -1.32 -17.29 -10.63
N ASP A 169 -2.26 -17.94 -9.95
CA ASP A 169 -3.44 -18.57 -10.52
C ASP A 169 -4.61 -17.58 -10.55
N LEU A 170 -5.73 -17.97 -11.18
CA LEU A 170 -6.97 -17.20 -11.11
C LEU A 170 -8.09 -18.10 -10.54
N PHE A 171 -8.85 -17.54 -9.61
CA PHE A 171 -10.01 -18.24 -9.02
C PHE A 171 -11.32 -17.55 -9.41
N GLY A 172 -12.31 -18.30 -9.88
CA GLY A 172 -13.59 -17.73 -10.31
C GLY A 172 -14.52 -18.74 -10.98
N VAL A 173 -15.27 -18.28 -11.96
CA VAL A 173 -16.22 -19.11 -12.73
C VAL A 173 -16.07 -18.85 -14.23
N THR A 174 -16.11 -19.88 -15.05
CA THR A 174 -16.04 -19.78 -16.51
C THR A 174 -17.35 -19.32 -17.13
N SER A 175 -18.48 -19.65 -16.51
CA SER A 175 -19.82 -19.14 -16.85
C SER A 175 -20.65 -18.95 -15.58
N GLN A 176 -21.73 -18.17 -15.64
CA GLN A 176 -22.58 -17.91 -14.47
C GLN A 176 -23.17 -19.16 -13.82
N SER A 177 -23.31 -20.25 -14.56
CA SER A 177 -23.88 -21.50 -14.07
C SER A 177 -22.83 -22.58 -13.77
N SER A 178 -21.56 -22.30 -13.96
CA SER A 178 -20.49 -23.25 -13.68
C SER A 178 -20.15 -23.27 -12.18
N PRO A 179 -19.65 -24.40 -11.63
CA PRO A 179 -19.00 -24.43 -10.35
C PRO A 179 -17.74 -23.56 -10.39
N PHE A 180 -17.14 -23.30 -9.24
CA PHE A 180 -15.85 -22.64 -9.17
C PHE A 180 -14.78 -23.38 -9.95
N GLN A 181 -13.91 -22.61 -10.58
CA GLN A 181 -12.81 -23.10 -11.39
C GLN A 181 -11.54 -22.36 -11.01
N VAL A 182 -10.42 -22.99 -11.25
CA VAL A 182 -9.10 -22.39 -11.15
C VAL A 182 -8.46 -22.39 -12.53
N TRP A 183 -8.04 -21.23 -12.98
CA TRP A 183 -7.07 -21.11 -14.07
C TRP A 183 -5.70 -21.33 -13.46
N ARG A 184 -5.26 -22.58 -13.42
CA ARG A 184 -3.97 -22.95 -12.83
C ARG A 184 -2.84 -22.52 -13.75
N ASN A 185 -1.90 -21.76 -13.23
CA ASN A 185 -0.72 -21.32 -13.97
C ASN A 185 0.21 -22.51 -14.23
N VAL A 186 0.35 -22.86 -15.50
CA VAL A 186 1.20 -23.96 -15.98
C VAL A 186 2.33 -23.45 -16.88
N TRP A 187 2.60 -22.14 -16.85
CA TRP A 187 3.64 -21.53 -17.68
C TRP A 187 4.96 -22.25 -17.56
N ASN A 188 5.55 -22.53 -18.72
CA ASN A 188 6.86 -23.14 -18.85
C ASN A 188 7.76 -22.27 -19.72
N SER A 189 8.77 -21.65 -19.13
CA SER A 189 9.72 -20.79 -19.83
C SER A 189 10.50 -21.49 -20.94
N SER A 190 10.59 -22.84 -20.92
CA SER A 190 11.24 -23.65 -21.96
C SER A 190 10.37 -23.82 -23.21
N ASP A 191 9.05 -23.55 -23.10
CA ASP A 191 8.10 -23.59 -24.21
C ASP A 191 7.17 -22.36 -24.15
N PRO A 192 7.62 -21.20 -24.67
CA PRO A 192 6.81 -19.96 -24.65
C PRO A 192 5.51 -20.02 -25.45
N ARG A 193 5.25 -21.12 -26.17
CA ARG A 193 4.00 -21.35 -26.89
C ARG A 193 3.01 -22.22 -26.11
N SER A 194 3.40 -22.69 -24.93
CA SER A 194 2.50 -23.43 -24.05
C SER A 194 1.36 -22.52 -23.53
N ASP A 195 0.24 -23.14 -23.18
CA ASP A 195 -0.83 -22.44 -22.51
C ASP A 195 -0.32 -21.87 -21.17
N ILE A 196 -0.71 -20.63 -20.86
CA ILE A 196 -0.38 -20.05 -19.56
C ILE A 196 -1.24 -20.66 -18.45
N PHE A 197 -2.50 -20.93 -18.74
CA PHE A 197 -3.44 -21.47 -17.77
C PHE A 197 -4.14 -22.73 -18.29
N THR A 198 -4.34 -23.68 -17.39
CA THR A 198 -5.26 -24.79 -17.57
C THR A 198 -6.41 -24.68 -16.58
N ILE A 199 -7.64 -25.03 -17.02
CA ILE A 199 -8.78 -25.08 -16.13
C ILE A 199 -8.71 -26.33 -15.25
N ALA A 200 -8.83 -26.14 -13.96
CA ALA A 200 -8.87 -27.19 -12.96
C ALA A 200 -10.01 -26.96 -11.96
N GLU A 201 -10.47 -28.02 -11.31
CA GLU A 201 -11.40 -27.92 -10.21
C GLU A 201 -10.63 -27.53 -8.94
N PRO A 202 -11.09 -26.52 -8.17
CA PRO A 202 -10.48 -26.17 -6.90
C PRO A 202 -10.77 -27.26 -5.85
N ASN A 203 -9.80 -27.53 -4.98
CA ASN A 203 -10.00 -28.41 -3.83
C ASN A 203 -10.79 -27.68 -2.75
N LEU A 204 -12.12 -27.66 -2.86
CA LEU A 204 -13.03 -26.98 -1.93
C LEU A 204 -13.88 -27.99 -1.18
N ASN A 205 -13.81 -27.96 0.15
CA ASN A 205 -14.60 -28.80 1.04
C ASN A 205 -15.75 -27.98 1.66
N GLY A 206 -16.93 -28.01 1.03
CA GLY A 206 -18.13 -27.29 1.46
C GLY A 206 -19.07 -26.95 0.29
N ALA A 207 -20.19 -26.37 0.62
CA ALA A 207 -21.19 -25.96 -0.38
C ALA A 207 -20.75 -24.66 -1.08
N GLN A 208 -20.57 -24.72 -2.38
CA GLN A 208 -20.24 -23.56 -3.20
C GLN A 208 -21.45 -22.66 -3.42
N CYS A 209 -21.21 -21.36 -3.49
CA CYS A 209 -22.22 -20.36 -3.82
C CYS A 209 -22.12 -19.88 -5.29
N THR A 210 -23.09 -19.07 -5.71
CA THR A 210 -22.99 -18.31 -6.95
C THR A 210 -22.32 -16.98 -6.69
N LEU A 211 -21.24 -16.66 -7.43
CA LEU A 211 -20.54 -15.40 -7.29
C LEU A 211 -21.44 -14.21 -7.64
N ALA A 212 -21.38 -13.18 -6.80
CA ALA A 212 -21.97 -11.90 -7.14
C ALA A 212 -21.21 -11.21 -8.28
N ASN A 213 -21.93 -10.40 -9.06
CA ASN A 213 -21.31 -9.53 -10.07
C ASN A 213 -21.92 -8.13 -9.98
N PRO A 214 -21.14 -7.10 -9.59
CA PRO A 214 -19.76 -7.18 -9.13
C PRO A 214 -19.61 -7.80 -7.73
N HIS A 215 -18.40 -8.26 -7.42
CA HIS A 215 -18.03 -8.84 -6.14
C HIS A 215 -16.87 -8.09 -5.49
N SER A 216 -16.56 -8.43 -4.23
CA SER A 216 -15.40 -7.95 -3.47
C SER A 216 -14.66 -9.15 -2.88
N ASN A 217 -14.40 -10.14 -3.72
CA ASN A 217 -13.64 -11.32 -3.29
C ASN A 217 -12.21 -10.93 -2.94
N ALA A 218 -11.64 -11.57 -1.93
CA ALA A 218 -10.29 -11.29 -1.47
C ALA A 218 -9.56 -12.56 -1.06
N ALA A 219 -8.24 -12.53 -1.20
CA ALA A 219 -7.30 -13.51 -0.67
C ALA A 219 -6.57 -12.88 0.52
N VAL A 220 -7.00 -13.17 1.74
CA VAL A 220 -6.50 -12.56 2.99
C VAL A 220 -6.55 -13.54 4.14
N ASP A 221 -5.62 -13.43 5.10
CA ASP A 221 -5.63 -14.23 6.32
C ASP A 221 -6.72 -13.74 7.28
N LEU A 222 -7.76 -14.53 7.46
CA LEU A 222 -8.91 -14.22 8.31
C LEU A 222 -8.94 -15.04 9.60
N ASN A 223 -8.28 -16.20 9.66
CA ASN A 223 -8.24 -17.06 10.83
C ASN A 223 -7.00 -16.84 11.72
N GLY A 224 -6.02 -16.10 11.22
CA GLY A 224 -4.86 -15.68 12.00
C GLY A 224 -3.59 -16.52 11.81
N ASP A 225 -3.54 -17.46 10.87
CA ASP A 225 -2.38 -18.36 10.68
C ASP A 225 -1.31 -17.82 9.70
N CYS A 226 -1.48 -16.60 9.20
CA CYS A 226 -0.61 -15.96 8.20
C CYS A 226 -0.64 -16.61 6.81
N LEU A 227 -1.67 -17.41 6.52
CA LEU A 227 -1.92 -17.99 5.20
C LEU A 227 -3.19 -17.38 4.62
N ALA A 228 -3.19 -17.04 3.34
CA ALA A 228 -4.36 -16.42 2.72
C ALA A 228 -5.54 -17.37 2.63
N ASP A 229 -6.66 -16.96 3.18
CA ASP A 229 -7.99 -17.55 3.03
C ASP A 229 -8.73 -16.92 1.86
N ILE A 230 -9.86 -17.52 1.45
CA ILE A 230 -10.72 -16.96 0.40
C ILE A 230 -11.97 -16.36 1.03
N PHE A 231 -12.17 -15.06 0.82
CA PHE A 231 -13.45 -14.39 1.08
C PHE A 231 -14.23 -14.22 -0.21
N LEU A 232 -15.48 -14.66 -0.23
CA LEU A 232 -16.37 -14.57 -1.38
C LEU A 232 -17.64 -13.79 -1.06
N VAL A 233 -18.05 -12.92 -1.97
CA VAL A 233 -19.38 -12.32 -2.00
C VAL A 233 -20.24 -13.11 -2.97
N CYS A 234 -21.35 -13.60 -2.45
CA CYS A 234 -22.27 -14.50 -3.13
C CYS A 234 -23.62 -13.83 -3.38
N ASP A 235 -24.30 -14.21 -4.46
CA ASP A 235 -25.68 -13.81 -4.78
C ASP A 235 -26.61 -15.00 -4.60
N ASN A 236 -27.73 -14.81 -3.90
CA ASN A 236 -28.75 -15.85 -3.74
C ASN A 236 -29.84 -15.83 -4.81
N GLY A 237 -29.65 -15.04 -5.88
CA GLY A 237 -30.60 -14.93 -7.01
C GLY A 237 -31.81 -14.04 -6.73
N SER A 238 -32.01 -13.57 -5.47
CA SER A 238 -33.09 -12.62 -5.09
C SER A 238 -32.60 -11.19 -4.98
N GLY A 239 -31.32 -10.92 -5.34
CA GLY A 239 -30.67 -9.63 -5.17
C GLY A 239 -30.13 -9.35 -3.76
N SER A 240 -30.25 -10.31 -2.84
CA SER A 240 -29.59 -10.25 -1.55
C SER A 240 -28.24 -10.98 -1.61
N LYS A 241 -27.25 -10.38 -0.97
CA LYS A 241 -25.88 -10.90 -0.93
C LYS A 241 -25.60 -11.58 0.41
N PHE A 242 -24.70 -12.57 0.36
CA PHE A 242 -24.14 -13.19 1.54
C PHE A 242 -22.65 -13.43 1.31
N PHE A 243 -21.89 -13.70 2.37
CA PHE A 243 -20.48 -14.00 2.26
C PHE A 243 -20.20 -15.45 2.60
N GLN A 244 -19.10 -15.96 2.05
CA GLN A 244 -18.46 -17.21 2.44
C GLN A 244 -17.00 -16.98 2.73
N ILE A 245 -16.48 -17.61 3.79
CA ILE A 245 -15.05 -17.63 4.14
C ILE A 245 -14.58 -19.08 4.06
N TRP A 246 -13.55 -19.30 3.25
CA TRP A 246 -12.93 -20.58 3.00
C TRP A 246 -11.51 -20.56 3.52
N ILE A 247 -11.24 -21.34 4.57
CA ILE A 247 -9.94 -21.39 5.22
C ILE A 247 -9.00 -22.30 4.43
N ASN A 248 -7.79 -21.80 4.19
CA ASN A 248 -6.74 -22.50 3.51
C ASN A 248 -6.07 -23.54 4.45
N ASN A 249 -6.19 -24.82 4.09
CA ASN A 249 -5.55 -25.93 4.81
C ASN A 249 -4.41 -26.52 3.98
N LYS A 250 -3.70 -25.69 3.23
CA LYS A 250 -2.57 -26.09 2.36
C LYS A 250 -2.99 -27.18 1.38
N ASP A 251 -2.22 -28.24 1.24
CA ASP A 251 -2.50 -29.35 0.32
C ASP A 251 -3.84 -30.06 0.57
N SER A 252 -4.42 -29.90 1.77
CA SER A 252 -5.76 -30.39 2.05
C SER A 252 -6.88 -29.55 1.43
N GLY A 253 -6.51 -28.42 0.78
CA GLY A 253 -7.43 -27.51 0.11
C GLY A 253 -8.14 -26.55 1.05
N PHE A 254 -9.19 -25.93 0.55
CA PHE A 254 -9.96 -24.93 1.28
C PHE A 254 -11.21 -25.53 1.90
N LYS A 255 -11.50 -25.16 3.15
CA LYS A 255 -12.67 -25.60 3.89
C LYS A 255 -13.59 -24.42 4.19
N LEU A 256 -14.88 -24.55 3.90
CA LEU A 256 -15.88 -23.56 4.30
C LEU A 256 -15.96 -23.47 5.83
N ALA A 257 -15.53 -22.36 6.39
CA ALA A 257 -15.51 -22.11 7.83
C ALA A 257 -16.69 -21.26 8.28
N GLN A 258 -17.03 -20.21 7.53
CA GLN A 258 -18.14 -19.33 7.86
C GLN A 258 -18.90 -18.88 6.61
N GLN A 259 -20.21 -18.70 6.77
CA GLN A 259 -21.06 -18.00 5.82
C GLN A 259 -22.12 -17.21 6.58
N GLY A 260 -22.59 -16.11 6.00
CA GLY A 260 -23.62 -15.29 6.63
C GLY A 260 -24.19 -14.24 5.68
N PRO A 261 -25.39 -13.71 6.00
CA PRO A 261 -25.99 -12.65 5.19
C PRO A 261 -25.20 -11.36 5.31
N LEU A 262 -25.07 -10.64 4.20
CA LEU A 262 -24.59 -9.26 4.19
C LEU A 262 -25.78 -8.31 4.38
N PRO A 263 -25.58 -7.14 5.04
CA PRO A 263 -26.62 -6.11 5.13
C PRO A 263 -27.16 -5.73 3.75
N SER A 264 -28.47 -5.45 3.68
CA SER A 264 -29.11 -5.06 2.43
C SER A 264 -28.43 -3.81 1.83
N GLY A 265 -28.19 -3.82 0.52
CA GLY A 265 -27.53 -2.72 -0.17
C GLY A 265 -26.01 -2.64 0.04
N THR A 266 -25.37 -3.69 0.53
CA THR A 266 -23.90 -3.79 0.65
C THR A 266 -23.22 -3.54 -0.70
N GLN A 267 -22.24 -2.63 -0.68
CA GLN A 267 -21.39 -2.27 -1.79
C GLN A 267 -20.04 -3.00 -1.72
N ALA A 268 -19.01 -2.46 -2.37
CA ALA A 268 -17.67 -3.03 -2.31
C ALA A 268 -17.13 -3.10 -0.87
N ILE A 269 -16.53 -4.23 -0.52
CA ILE A 269 -15.94 -4.52 0.80
C ILE A 269 -14.44 -4.35 0.71
N SER A 270 -13.85 -3.67 1.70
CA SER A 270 -12.41 -3.53 1.90
C SER A 270 -12.02 -4.19 3.23
N PHE A 271 -10.76 -4.59 3.36
CA PHE A 271 -10.25 -5.24 4.56
C PHE A 271 -9.09 -4.41 5.14
N ALA A 272 -9.13 -4.17 6.45
CA ALA A 272 -8.03 -3.60 7.22
C ALA A 272 -8.26 -3.90 8.71
N ASP A 273 -7.21 -3.85 9.51
CA ASP A 273 -7.26 -3.93 10.97
C ASP A 273 -7.65 -2.55 11.52
N ILE A 274 -8.95 -2.33 11.76
CA ILE A 274 -9.52 -1.00 12.06
C ILE A 274 -9.26 -0.58 13.51
N ASP A 275 -9.20 -1.52 14.44
CA ASP A 275 -9.00 -1.24 15.85
C ASP A 275 -7.62 -1.65 16.39
N ARG A 276 -6.73 -2.12 15.50
CA ARG A 276 -5.34 -2.45 15.79
C ARG A 276 -5.22 -3.56 16.85
N ASP A 277 -6.00 -4.61 16.66
CA ASP A 277 -5.97 -5.78 17.51
C ASP A 277 -5.19 -6.97 16.92
N GLY A 278 -4.66 -6.80 15.69
CA GLY A 278 -3.90 -7.81 14.94
C GLY A 278 -4.78 -8.78 14.18
N THR A 279 -5.99 -8.34 13.78
CA THR A 279 -6.91 -9.10 12.91
C THR A 279 -7.51 -8.21 11.83
N LEU A 280 -7.78 -8.77 10.64
CA LEU A 280 -8.40 -8.01 9.56
C LEU A 280 -9.90 -7.97 9.71
N ASP A 281 -10.46 -6.76 9.64
CA ASP A 281 -11.88 -6.46 9.72
C ASP A 281 -12.48 -6.19 8.33
N MET A 282 -13.80 -6.30 8.20
CA MET A 282 -14.53 -5.90 7.01
C MET A 282 -14.99 -4.45 7.15
N PHE A 283 -14.70 -3.64 6.15
CA PHE A 283 -15.13 -2.24 6.06
C PHE A 283 -15.88 -2.01 4.75
N PHE A 284 -17.13 -1.56 4.81
CA PHE A 284 -17.96 -1.41 3.61
C PHE A 284 -19.10 -0.42 3.78
N ALA A 285 -19.55 0.14 2.66
CA ALA A 285 -20.79 0.90 2.63
C ALA A 285 -22.02 0.01 2.38
N SER A 286 -23.14 0.35 2.98
CA SER A 286 -24.47 -0.14 2.57
C SER A 286 -25.36 1.05 2.23
N CYS A 287 -26.12 0.99 1.14
CA CYS A 287 -26.99 2.07 0.67
C CYS A 287 -28.40 1.53 0.43
N SER A 288 -29.42 2.28 0.87
CA SER A 288 -30.84 1.87 0.68
C SER A 288 -31.22 1.78 -0.80
N SER A 289 -30.58 2.57 -1.66
CA SER A 289 -30.76 2.52 -3.11
C SER A 289 -29.53 3.05 -3.82
N VAL A 290 -29.24 2.52 -5.01
CA VAL A 290 -28.17 2.98 -5.90
C VAL A 290 -28.76 3.32 -7.26
N SER A 291 -28.50 4.50 -7.75
CA SER A 291 -28.95 4.94 -9.07
C SER A 291 -28.12 4.25 -10.16
N ALA A 292 -28.74 3.42 -10.97
CA ALA A 292 -28.06 2.74 -12.09
C ALA A 292 -27.47 3.74 -13.13
N ALA A 293 -28.08 4.91 -13.29
CA ALA A 293 -27.62 5.91 -14.26
C ALA A 293 -26.43 6.73 -13.77
N THR A 294 -26.25 6.90 -12.45
CA THR A 294 -25.24 7.79 -11.88
C THR A 294 -24.27 7.12 -10.93
N GLY A 295 -24.54 5.87 -10.54
CA GLY A 295 -23.72 5.13 -9.57
C GLY A 295 -23.78 5.66 -8.14
N ILE A 296 -24.73 6.57 -7.83
CA ILE A 296 -24.80 7.24 -6.54
C ILE A 296 -25.75 6.48 -5.62
N GLY A 297 -25.22 6.11 -4.47
CA GLY A 297 -25.94 5.54 -3.36
C GLY A 297 -26.63 6.63 -2.52
N SER A 298 -27.83 6.34 -2.05
CA SER A 298 -28.63 7.21 -1.17
C SER A 298 -28.89 6.54 0.16
N LYS A 299 -28.96 7.34 1.23
CA LYS A 299 -29.12 6.86 2.61
C LYS A 299 -28.11 5.76 2.90
N CYS A 300 -26.84 6.07 2.65
CA CYS A 300 -25.75 5.15 2.88
C CYS A 300 -25.29 5.21 4.35
N SER A 301 -24.72 4.11 4.79
CA SER A 301 -24.03 3.97 6.07
C SER A 301 -22.69 3.28 5.85
N ILE A 302 -21.73 3.60 6.68
CA ILE A 302 -20.46 2.89 6.80
C ILE A 302 -20.64 1.78 7.81
N ASN A 303 -20.23 0.57 7.45
CA ASN A 303 -20.32 -0.61 8.30
C ASN A 303 -18.92 -1.14 8.56
N ILE A 304 -18.67 -1.55 9.80
CA ILE A 304 -17.46 -2.20 10.24
C ILE A 304 -17.87 -3.50 10.94
N ALA A 305 -17.40 -4.62 10.42
CA ALA A 305 -17.55 -5.91 11.08
C ALA A 305 -16.18 -6.34 11.59
N TYR A 306 -16.00 -6.25 12.89
CA TYR A 306 -14.76 -6.64 13.56
C TYR A 306 -14.63 -8.17 13.60
N ASN A 307 -13.46 -8.65 13.27
CA ASN A 307 -13.10 -10.06 13.32
C ASN A 307 -12.88 -10.48 14.78
N LYS A 308 -13.76 -11.27 15.32
CA LYS A 308 -13.62 -11.79 16.68
C LYS A 308 -12.60 -12.93 16.71
N GLN A 309 -11.42 -12.65 17.22
CA GLN A 309 -10.38 -13.63 17.52
C GLN A 309 -9.95 -13.50 19.00
N LEU A 310 -9.10 -14.42 19.45
CA LEU A 310 -8.49 -14.36 20.77
C LEU A 310 -7.71 -13.05 20.95
N PRO A 311 -7.78 -12.39 22.11
CA PRO A 311 -7.06 -11.15 22.38
C PRO A 311 -5.53 -11.38 22.40
N LEU A 312 -4.74 -10.33 22.25
CA LEU A 312 -3.30 -10.36 22.46
C LEU A 312 -2.98 -10.65 23.94
N CYS A 313 -2.03 -11.55 24.21
CA CYS A 313 -1.59 -11.82 25.56
C CYS A 313 -0.91 -10.60 26.19
N THR A 314 -1.27 -10.29 27.43
CA THR A 314 -0.51 -9.33 28.24
C THR A 314 0.74 -9.98 28.81
N SER A 315 1.70 -9.18 29.30
CA SER A 315 2.95 -9.67 29.88
C SER A 315 2.77 -10.65 31.07
N SER A 316 1.59 -10.60 31.70
CA SER A 316 1.23 -11.48 32.85
C SER A 316 0.31 -12.63 32.47
N SER A 317 -0.17 -12.71 31.23
CA SER A 317 -1.12 -13.74 30.80
C SER A 317 -0.42 -15.05 30.45
N GLN A 318 -1.02 -16.16 30.83
CA GLN A 318 -0.67 -17.47 30.27
C GLN A 318 -1.44 -17.64 28.95
N SER A 319 -0.74 -17.98 27.88
CA SER A 319 -1.36 -18.18 26.56
C SER A 319 -2.26 -19.41 26.48
N VAL A 320 -1.99 -20.42 27.32
CA VAL A 320 -2.75 -21.67 27.39
C VAL A 320 -3.21 -21.93 28.84
N VAL A 321 -4.51 -22.13 29.03
CA VAL A 321 -5.13 -22.48 30.31
C VAL A 321 -5.92 -23.77 30.13
N ASN A 322 -5.68 -24.80 30.94
CA ASN A 322 -6.32 -26.12 30.85
C ASN A 322 -6.28 -26.71 29.42
N GLY A 323 -5.14 -26.55 28.72
CA GLY A 323 -4.95 -27.07 27.36
C GLY A 323 -5.68 -26.31 26.26
N LYS A 324 -6.41 -25.21 26.58
CA LYS A 324 -7.03 -24.34 25.60
C LYS A 324 -6.28 -23.00 25.52
N ARG A 325 -6.02 -22.53 24.30
CA ARG A 325 -5.46 -21.18 24.06
C ARG A 325 -6.51 -20.14 24.46
N VAL A 326 -6.08 -19.12 25.20
CA VAL A 326 -6.97 -18.05 25.71
C VAL A 326 -6.52 -16.66 25.23
N CYS A 327 -5.32 -16.54 24.70
CA CYS A 327 -4.83 -15.32 24.07
C CYS A 327 -3.72 -15.64 23.06
N ARG A 328 -3.40 -14.72 22.16
CA ARG A 328 -2.34 -14.83 21.14
C ARG A 328 -1.02 -14.28 21.72
N PRO A 329 0.03 -15.08 21.83
CA PRO A 329 1.33 -14.59 22.28
C PRO A 329 1.92 -13.62 21.24
N PRO A 330 2.62 -12.55 21.68
CA PRO A 330 3.23 -11.58 20.76
C PRO A 330 4.35 -12.16 19.88
N ASP A 331 4.93 -13.27 20.29
CA ASP A 331 5.99 -14.02 19.61
C ASP A 331 5.46 -15.20 18.77
N ASP A 332 4.13 -15.35 18.69
CA ASP A 332 3.46 -16.42 17.94
C ASP A 332 2.10 -15.93 17.38
N LEU A 333 2.15 -14.92 16.52
CA LEU A 333 0.96 -14.30 15.93
C LEU A 333 0.41 -15.06 14.71
N CYS A 334 1.18 -16.00 14.13
CA CYS A 334 0.78 -16.78 12.96
C CYS A 334 0.18 -18.14 13.34
N THR A 335 -0.69 -18.15 14.34
CA THR A 335 -1.39 -19.37 14.76
C THR A 335 -2.90 -19.19 14.57
N ALA A 336 -3.51 -20.13 13.84
CA ALA A 336 -4.94 -20.12 13.56
C ALA A 336 -5.80 -20.05 14.84
N ASP A 337 -6.80 -19.18 14.83
CA ASP A 337 -7.91 -19.21 15.77
C ASP A 337 -9.09 -19.95 15.13
N PRO A 338 -9.42 -21.17 15.56
CA PRO A 338 -10.52 -21.93 14.99
C PRO A 338 -11.89 -21.35 15.34
N ASP A 339 -11.98 -20.50 16.35
CA ASP A 339 -13.20 -19.85 16.83
C ASP A 339 -13.37 -18.43 16.27
N PHE A 340 -12.54 -17.99 15.29
CA PHE A 340 -12.68 -16.68 14.65
C PHE A 340 -14.07 -16.49 14.07
N LYS A 341 -14.59 -15.25 14.12
CA LYS A 341 -15.97 -15.03 13.72
C LYS A 341 -16.26 -13.58 13.33
N PHE A 342 -16.95 -13.40 12.22
CA PHE A 342 -17.66 -12.17 11.88
C PHE A 342 -19.15 -12.27 12.27
N ASP A 343 -19.64 -11.32 13.05
CA ASP A 343 -21.04 -11.22 13.47
C ASP A 343 -21.62 -9.89 12.98
N LEU A 344 -22.35 -9.93 11.87
CA LEU A 344 -22.95 -8.75 11.23
C LEU A 344 -24.39 -8.48 11.74
N GLY A 345 -24.79 -9.08 12.83
CA GLY A 345 -26.12 -8.88 13.42
C GLY A 345 -26.27 -7.48 14.03
N GLN A 346 -27.26 -6.73 13.59
CA GLN A 346 -27.61 -5.41 14.17
C GLN A 346 -28.38 -5.62 15.48
N ARG A 347 -27.68 -5.87 16.58
CA ARG A 347 -28.19 -6.00 17.92
C ARG A 347 -27.49 -5.03 18.85
N ALA A 348 -28.17 -4.51 19.84
CA ALA A 348 -27.60 -3.54 20.79
C ALA A 348 -26.43 -4.09 21.63
N ASP A 349 -26.36 -5.42 21.79
CA ASP A 349 -25.32 -6.13 22.52
C ASP A 349 -24.17 -6.60 21.63
N ASN A 350 -24.24 -6.36 20.33
CA ASN A 350 -23.18 -6.73 19.39
C ASN A 350 -22.19 -5.59 19.17
N ASP A 351 -21.10 -5.60 19.89
CA ASP A 351 -19.98 -4.65 19.79
C ASP A 351 -19.05 -4.93 18.60
N ALA A 352 -19.21 -6.08 17.93
CA ALA A 352 -18.43 -6.46 16.77
C ALA A 352 -18.99 -5.95 15.44
N PHE A 353 -20.14 -5.32 15.45
CA PHE A 353 -20.72 -4.73 14.24
C PHE A 353 -21.16 -3.29 14.49
N VAL A 354 -20.44 -2.36 13.85
CA VAL A 354 -20.71 -0.92 13.95
C VAL A 354 -21.34 -0.45 12.65
N HIS A 355 -22.42 0.32 12.78
CA HIS A 355 -23.18 0.89 11.67
C HIS A 355 -23.29 2.40 11.86
N VAL A 356 -22.63 3.17 11.00
CA VAL A 356 -22.55 4.63 11.09
C VAL A 356 -23.26 5.26 9.90
N PRO A 357 -24.39 5.96 10.10
CA PRO A 357 -25.01 6.72 9.02
C PRO A 357 -24.05 7.72 8.40
N LEU A 358 -24.04 7.81 7.07
CA LEU A 358 -23.17 8.75 6.36
C LEU A 358 -23.42 10.22 6.76
N SER A 359 -24.66 10.54 7.15
CA SER A 359 -25.05 11.85 7.67
C SER A 359 -24.40 12.23 9.00
N ASP A 360 -23.95 11.27 9.77
CA ASP A 360 -23.31 11.52 11.06
C ASP A 360 -21.82 11.88 10.85
N ILE A 361 -21.20 11.31 9.81
CA ILE A 361 -19.84 11.63 9.39
C ILE A 361 -19.82 12.95 8.60
N PHE A 362 -20.78 13.14 7.70
CA PHE A 362 -20.94 14.32 6.84
C PHE A 362 -22.31 14.99 7.08
N PRO A 363 -22.48 15.72 8.17
CA PRO A 363 -23.75 16.36 8.47
C PRO A 363 -24.14 17.38 7.40
N PRO A 364 -25.44 17.48 7.04
CA PRO A 364 -25.91 18.51 6.15
C PRO A 364 -25.55 19.91 6.67
N THR A 365 -25.12 20.78 5.75
CA THR A 365 -24.76 22.18 6.05
C THR A 365 -25.78 23.15 5.44
N SER A 366 -25.70 24.44 5.83
CA SER A 366 -26.54 25.49 5.20
C SER A 366 -26.35 25.56 3.68
N ASP A 367 -25.16 25.29 3.21
CA ASP A 367 -24.79 25.33 1.79
C ASP A 367 -25.19 24.05 1.04
N SER A 368 -25.33 22.94 1.75
CA SER A 368 -25.78 21.65 1.24
C SER A 368 -26.81 21.01 2.19
N PRO A 369 -28.07 21.43 2.13
CA PRO A 369 -29.12 20.95 3.05
C PRO A 369 -29.60 19.52 2.73
N THR A 370 -29.17 18.94 1.61
CA THR A 370 -29.50 17.57 1.22
C THR A 370 -28.61 16.56 1.93
N ALA A 371 -29.19 15.42 2.31
CA ALA A 371 -28.42 14.30 2.88
C ALA A 371 -27.32 13.85 1.89
N PRO A 372 -26.12 13.57 2.39
CA PRO A 372 -25.02 13.17 1.54
C PRO A 372 -25.26 11.79 0.91
N GLY A 373 -24.91 11.66 -0.36
CA GLY A 373 -24.81 10.37 -1.05
C GLY A 373 -23.36 9.90 -1.12
N LEU A 374 -23.17 8.64 -1.51
CA LEU A 374 -21.86 8.05 -1.74
C LEU A 374 -21.76 7.60 -3.20
N LEU A 375 -20.68 7.91 -3.88
CA LEU A 375 -20.40 7.32 -5.19
C LEU A 375 -19.90 5.89 -4.97
N VAL A 376 -20.69 4.91 -5.42
CA VAL A 376 -20.39 3.47 -5.22
C VAL A 376 -20.16 2.72 -6.54
N MET A 377 -20.49 3.36 -7.68
CA MET A 377 -20.25 2.83 -9.02
C MET A 377 -19.79 3.95 -9.95
N ASP A 378 -18.75 3.72 -10.71
CA ASP A 378 -18.36 4.59 -11.83
C ASP A 378 -19.13 4.14 -13.09
N THR A 379 -20.19 4.86 -13.42
CA THR A 379 -21.03 4.61 -14.60
C THR A 379 -20.49 5.25 -15.87
N THR A 380 -19.38 5.97 -15.82
CA THR A 380 -18.68 6.45 -17.04
C THR A 380 -17.96 5.30 -17.75
N GLN A 381 -17.74 4.20 -17.03
CA GLN A 381 -17.20 2.95 -17.54
C GLN A 381 -18.32 2.04 -18.07
N SER A 382 -18.00 1.17 -19.02
CA SER A 382 -18.94 0.14 -19.50
C SER A 382 -18.18 -1.18 -19.70
N PRO A 383 -18.45 -2.21 -18.90
CA PRO A 383 -19.42 -2.22 -17.78
C PRO A 383 -19.08 -1.22 -16.68
N PRO A 384 -20.05 -0.80 -15.85
CA PRO A 384 -19.80 0.05 -14.69
C PRO A 384 -18.84 -0.60 -13.69
N VAL A 385 -17.97 0.20 -13.10
CA VAL A 385 -16.92 -0.27 -12.19
C VAL A 385 -17.28 0.11 -10.74
N PRO A 386 -17.22 -0.82 -9.77
CA PRO A 386 -17.42 -0.50 -8.37
C PRO A 386 -16.38 0.51 -7.86
N VAL A 387 -16.84 1.49 -7.09
CA VAL A 387 -15.97 2.43 -6.39
C VAL A 387 -15.93 2.03 -4.93
N SER A 388 -14.83 1.40 -4.52
CA SER A 388 -14.60 1.02 -3.12
C SER A 388 -14.12 2.22 -2.30
N ILE A 389 -14.44 2.20 -1.00
CA ILE A 389 -13.81 3.08 -0.03
C ILE A 389 -12.35 2.63 0.13
N LYS A 390 -11.41 3.57 0.07
CA LYS A 390 -9.99 3.29 0.22
C LYS A 390 -9.59 3.43 1.68
N LEU A 391 -8.88 2.46 2.20
CA LEU A 391 -8.33 2.45 3.55
C LEU A 391 -6.82 2.67 3.49
N GLY A 392 -6.30 3.48 4.41
CA GLY A 392 -4.87 3.76 4.52
C GLY A 392 -4.60 4.66 5.72
N ASP A 393 -3.47 4.47 6.38
CA ASP A 393 -3.07 5.26 7.55
C ASP A 393 -2.33 6.53 7.09
N VAL A 394 -3.08 7.60 6.87
CA VAL A 394 -2.57 8.87 6.30
C VAL A 394 -1.76 9.67 7.32
N ASN A 395 -2.09 9.53 8.60
CA ASN A 395 -1.47 10.24 9.71
C ASN A 395 -0.45 9.38 10.48
N GLN A 396 -0.18 8.16 10.03
CA GLN A 396 0.79 7.23 10.59
C GLN A 396 0.54 6.83 12.05
N ASP A 397 -0.69 6.97 12.55
CA ASP A 397 -1.02 6.67 13.96
C ASP A 397 -1.25 5.18 14.23
N GLY A 398 -1.19 4.34 13.20
CA GLY A 398 -1.37 2.91 13.24
C GLY A 398 -2.81 2.45 13.07
N PHE A 399 -3.74 3.38 12.80
CA PHE A 399 -5.14 3.05 12.54
C PHE A 399 -5.55 3.50 11.14
N PRO A 400 -6.16 2.63 10.33
CA PRO A 400 -6.55 2.99 8.98
C PRO A 400 -7.58 4.12 8.95
N ASP A 401 -7.29 5.14 8.16
CA ASP A 401 -8.19 6.21 7.74
C ASP A 401 -8.91 5.80 6.47
N PHE A 402 -9.92 6.56 6.04
CA PHE A 402 -10.56 6.27 4.75
C PHE A 402 -10.72 7.47 3.83
N LEU A 403 -10.68 7.19 2.53
CA LEU A 403 -10.92 8.13 1.44
C LEU A 403 -12.11 7.65 0.61
N ALA A 404 -13.10 8.52 0.41
CA ALA A 404 -14.32 8.21 -0.32
C ALA A 404 -14.80 9.41 -1.16
N VAL A 405 -15.62 9.16 -2.19
CA VAL A 405 -16.24 10.21 -2.99
C VAL A 405 -17.66 10.46 -2.48
N VAL A 406 -17.84 11.56 -1.79
CA VAL A 406 -19.14 11.99 -1.24
C VAL A 406 -19.85 12.88 -2.25
N VAL A 407 -21.16 12.68 -2.39
CA VAL A 407 -21.99 13.38 -3.35
C VAL A 407 -22.98 14.29 -2.62
N THR A 408 -22.94 15.57 -2.94
CA THR A 408 -23.83 16.59 -2.41
C THR A 408 -24.59 17.31 -3.52
N GLY A 409 -25.66 18.00 -3.18
CA GLY A 409 -26.51 18.69 -4.14
C GLY A 409 -27.39 17.77 -4.99
N THR A 410 -28.21 18.35 -5.85
CA THR A 410 -29.17 17.65 -6.70
C THR A 410 -29.14 18.15 -8.15
N GLY A 411 -29.50 17.30 -9.10
CA GLY A 411 -29.61 17.65 -10.53
C GLY A 411 -28.28 18.18 -11.09
N LYS A 412 -28.31 19.34 -11.72
CA LYS A 412 -27.13 19.98 -12.34
C LYS A 412 -26.15 20.61 -11.34
N ARG A 413 -26.55 20.76 -10.07
CA ARG A 413 -25.70 21.28 -8.98
C ARG A 413 -25.06 20.16 -8.16
N ARG A 414 -25.09 18.93 -8.65
CA ARG A 414 -24.49 17.79 -7.99
C ARG A 414 -22.99 17.89 -8.02
N GLN A 415 -22.36 17.76 -6.86
CA GLN A 415 -20.91 17.76 -6.69
C GLN A 415 -20.45 16.40 -6.18
N ARG A 416 -19.35 15.90 -6.72
CA ARG A 416 -18.69 14.65 -6.32
C ARG A 416 -17.33 15.01 -5.75
N THR A 417 -17.27 15.15 -4.44
CA THR A 417 -16.07 15.65 -3.73
C THR A 417 -15.38 14.51 -3.01
N PRO A 418 -14.07 14.30 -3.22
CA PRO A 418 -13.31 13.36 -2.41
C PRO A 418 -13.23 13.87 -0.97
N GLN A 419 -13.40 12.98 -0.01
CA GLN A 419 -13.38 13.29 1.42
C GLN A 419 -12.42 12.36 2.13
N LEU A 420 -11.47 12.95 2.86
CA LEU A 420 -10.56 12.26 3.76
C LEU A 420 -11.14 12.26 5.17
N VAL A 421 -11.22 11.09 5.77
CA VAL A 421 -11.79 10.88 7.11
C VAL A 421 -10.81 10.11 7.97
N LEU A 422 -10.39 10.71 9.07
CA LEU A 422 -9.45 10.12 10.01
C LEU A 422 -10.18 9.23 11.02
N SER A 423 -9.56 8.11 11.32
CA SER A 423 -9.89 7.26 12.45
C SER A 423 -9.39 7.94 13.73
N VAL A 424 -10.27 8.16 14.70
CA VAL A 424 -9.92 8.85 15.94
C VAL A 424 -10.39 8.07 17.16
N PRO A 425 -9.78 8.26 18.33
CA PRO A 425 -10.31 7.70 19.57
C PRO A 425 -11.75 8.13 19.82
N CYS A 426 -12.57 7.22 20.33
CA CYS A 426 -13.95 7.54 20.64
C CYS A 426 -14.09 8.63 21.71
N GLY A 427 -15.06 9.49 21.50
CA GLY A 427 -15.39 10.60 22.38
C GLY A 427 -16.83 11.08 22.18
N LYS A 428 -17.26 12.02 22.98
CA LYS A 428 -18.60 12.62 22.82
C LYS A 428 -18.69 13.37 21.48
N ASN A 429 -19.77 13.16 20.76
CA ASN A 429 -20.04 13.76 19.45
C ASN A 429 -19.06 13.35 18.33
N VAL A 430 -18.36 12.24 18.49
CA VAL A 430 -17.55 11.64 17.42
C VAL A 430 -18.41 10.62 16.68
N ALA A 431 -18.49 10.74 15.37
CA ALA A 431 -19.28 9.82 14.54
C ALA A 431 -18.76 8.37 14.70
N GLY A 432 -19.67 7.41 14.84
CA GLY A 432 -19.33 6.01 15.06
C GLY A 432 -19.12 5.60 16.51
N CYS A 433 -19.17 6.56 17.45
CA CYS A 433 -19.06 6.29 18.88
C CYS A 433 -20.45 6.28 19.55
N ASN A 434 -20.56 5.59 20.68
CA ASN A 434 -21.79 5.60 21.47
C ASN A 434 -22.05 7.02 22.05
N GLY A 435 -23.29 7.29 22.43
CA GLY A 435 -23.67 8.60 22.97
C GLY A 435 -22.95 9.00 24.25
N ASP A 436 -22.46 8.04 25.03
CA ASP A 436 -21.60 8.25 26.20
C ASP A 436 -20.13 8.51 25.87
N GLY A 437 -19.74 8.40 24.57
CA GLY A 437 -18.38 8.53 24.08
C GLY A 437 -17.56 7.24 24.15
N SER A 438 -18.19 6.12 24.48
CA SER A 438 -17.55 4.80 24.41
C SER A 438 -17.57 4.23 22.99
N GLY A 439 -16.75 3.23 22.74
CA GLY A 439 -16.59 2.55 21.45
C GLY A 439 -15.13 2.29 21.15
N ARG A 440 -14.86 1.54 20.06
CA ARG A 440 -13.48 1.21 19.68
C ARG A 440 -12.82 2.39 18.97
N ARG A 441 -13.39 2.82 17.86
CA ARG A 441 -12.89 3.95 17.04
C ARG A 441 -14.06 4.77 16.52
N GLY A 442 -13.81 6.05 16.26
CA GLY A 442 -14.75 6.97 15.62
C GLY A 442 -14.14 7.67 14.43
N TRP A 443 -14.90 8.55 13.78
CA TRP A 443 -14.55 9.12 12.49
C TRP A 443 -14.61 10.64 12.51
N HIS A 444 -13.55 11.27 11.98
CA HIS A 444 -13.43 12.72 11.88
C HIS A 444 -13.05 13.15 10.46
N THR A 445 -13.93 13.94 9.82
CA THR A 445 -13.65 14.49 8.48
C THR A 445 -12.61 15.60 8.54
N VAL A 446 -11.57 15.50 7.72
CA VAL A 446 -10.52 16.52 7.59
C VAL A 446 -11.11 17.73 6.86
N LYS A 447 -11.16 18.88 7.56
CA LYS A 447 -11.69 20.15 7.02
C LYS A 447 -10.61 21.21 6.88
N LYS A 448 -9.68 21.25 7.82
CA LYS A 448 -8.57 22.21 7.83
C LYS A 448 -7.49 21.77 6.86
N ASP A 449 -6.97 22.69 6.08
CA ASP A 449 -5.89 22.49 5.10
C ASP A 449 -6.19 21.40 4.04
N ALA A 450 -7.49 21.11 3.81
CA ALA A 450 -7.97 20.14 2.82
C ALA A 450 -8.56 20.82 1.57
N ASP A 451 -8.30 22.12 1.37
CA ASP A 451 -8.82 22.89 0.24
C ASP A 451 -8.50 22.27 -1.14
N PRO A 452 -7.28 21.71 -1.38
CA PRO A 452 -6.99 21.08 -2.66
C PRO A 452 -7.89 19.89 -2.96
N LEU A 453 -8.31 19.14 -1.92
CA LEU A 453 -9.20 18.01 -2.04
C LEU A 453 -10.65 18.47 -2.25
N HIS A 454 -11.10 19.46 -1.46
CA HIS A 454 -12.46 19.98 -1.50
C HIS A 454 -12.76 20.83 -2.76
N ALA A 455 -11.74 21.37 -3.41
CA ALA A 455 -11.89 22.07 -4.69
C ALA A 455 -12.33 21.16 -5.84
N ILE A 456 -12.17 19.84 -5.69
CA ILE A 456 -12.56 18.85 -6.69
C ILE A 456 -14.05 18.54 -6.52
N GLN A 457 -14.84 18.74 -7.58
CA GLN A 457 -16.30 18.57 -7.56
C GLN A 457 -16.80 17.53 -8.59
N ASP A 458 -15.88 16.92 -9.34
CA ASP A 458 -16.16 16.00 -10.43
C ASP A 458 -15.40 14.66 -10.28
N ALA A 459 -15.06 14.28 -9.05
CA ALA A 459 -14.40 13.02 -8.78
C ALA A 459 -15.25 11.81 -9.20
N ARG A 460 -14.58 10.77 -9.71
CA ARG A 460 -15.18 9.48 -10.09
C ARG A 460 -14.55 8.28 -9.38
N SER A 461 -13.28 8.37 -9.00
CA SER A 461 -12.61 7.38 -8.16
C SER A 461 -11.44 8.01 -7.42
N VAL A 462 -10.97 7.33 -6.38
CA VAL A 462 -9.85 7.76 -5.54
C VAL A 462 -8.93 6.58 -5.27
N ALA A 463 -7.65 6.85 -4.98
CA ALA A 463 -6.70 5.86 -4.53
C ALA A 463 -5.67 6.49 -3.60
N PHE A 464 -5.14 5.69 -2.66
CA PHE A 464 -3.93 6.02 -1.92
C PHE A 464 -2.70 5.46 -2.63
N LEU A 465 -1.62 6.19 -2.60
CA LEU A 465 -0.29 5.77 -3.09
C LEU A 465 0.77 6.63 -2.40
N ASP A 466 2.00 6.15 -2.37
CA ASP A 466 3.19 6.92 -1.98
C ASP A 466 3.92 7.21 -3.30
N MET A 467 3.65 8.37 -3.92
CA MET A 467 4.06 8.65 -5.30
C MET A 467 5.52 9.06 -5.42
N ASP A 468 6.07 9.71 -4.41
CA ASP A 468 7.44 10.22 -4.40
C ASP A 468 8.36 9.44 -3.46
N GLU A 469 7.82 8.35 -2.88
CA GLU A 469 8.52 7.46 -1.96
C GLU A 469 9.05 8.18 -0.71
N ASP A 470 8.35 9.22 -0.25
CA ASP A 470 8.73 9.96 0.96
C ASP A 470 8.25 9.27 2.25
N GLY A 471 7.42 8.21 2.11
CA GLY A 471 6.87 7.43 3.21
C GLY A 471 5.61 8.06 3.79
N THR A 472 4.91 8.90 3.06
CA THR A 472 3.55 9.35 3.38
C THR A 472 2.57 8.84 2.33
N LEU A 473 1.30 8.64 2.71
CA LEU A 473 0.26 8.25 1.75
C LEU A 473 -0.32 9.48 1.08
N ASP A 474 -0.03 9.61 -0.21
CA ASP A 474 -0.63 10.59 -1.11
C ASP A 474 -1.97 10.11 -1.65
N MET A 475 -2.66 10.99 -2.36
CA MET A 475 -3.96 10.70 -2.94
C MET A 475 -3.95 10.96 -4.44
N MET A 476 -4.42 9.98 -5.21
CA MET A 476 -4.75 10.15 -6.62
C MET A 476 -6.27 10.23 -6.76
N ILE A 477 -6.76 11.25 -7.44
CA ILE A 477 -8.18 11.45 -7.73
C ILE A 477 -8.38 11.37 -9.24
N GLN A 478 -9.20 10.41 -9.68
CA GLN A 478 -9.68 10.40 -11.04
C GLN A 478 -10.96 11.23 -11.15
N ARG A 479 -11.11 11.95 -12.24
CA ARG A 479 -12.15 12.94 -12.47
C ARG A 479 -12.90 12.66 -13.77
N THR A 480 -14.08 13.25 -13.91
CA THR A 480 -14.82 13.20 -15.18
C THR A 480 -14.30 14.22 -16.20
N GLY A 481 -13.55 15.22 -15.76
CA GLY A 481 -13.09 16.33 -16.58
C GLY A 481 -14.11 17.48 -16.74
N ASP A 482 -15.26 17.39 -16.07
CA ASP A 482 -16.34 18.40 -16.16
C ASP A 482 -15.88 19.79 -15.69
N GLN A 483 -14.86 19.87 -14.83
CA GLN A 483 -14.25 21.13 -14.39
C GLN A 483 -13.14 21.64 -15.34
N GLY A 484 -12.85 20.94 -16.45
CA GLY A 484 -11.89 21.36 -17.48
C GLY A 484 -10.41 21.31 -17.10
N GLN A 485 -10.04 20.54 -16.06
CA GLN A 485 -8.67 20.44 -15.54
C GLN A 485 -8.01 19.07 -15.79
N GLY A 486 -8.48 18.31 -16.77
CA GLY A 486 -8.04 16.94 -17.03
C GLY A 486 -8.68 15.91 -16.10
N ASN A 487 -8.37 14.63 -16.36
CA ASN A 487 -9.04 13.51 -15.73
C ASN A 487 -8.32 12.98 -14.48
N ILE A 488 -7.11 13.41 -14.21
CA ILE A 488 -6.27 12.93 -13.11
C ILE A 488 -5.68 14.11 -12.37
N ILE A 489 -5.70 14.03 -11.05
CA ILE A 489 -5.00 14.98 -10.18
C ILE A 489 -4.39 14.20 -9.00
N PHE A 490 -3.16 14.58 -8.65
CA PHE A 490 -2.47 14.09 -7.47
C PHE A 490 -2.50 15.15 -6.38
N ILE A 491 -2.68 14.70 -5.15
CA ILE A 491 -2.63 15.53 -3.96
C ILE A 491 -1.58 14.92 -3.05
N GLN A 492 -0.52 15.66 -2.81
CA GLN A 492 0.55 15.26 -1.92
C GLN A 492 0.13 15.48 -0.47
N ASN A 493 0.41 14.47 0.35
CA ASN A 493 0.29 14.53 1.79
C ASN A 493 1.56 15.12 2.39
N ASN A 494 1.47 16.32 2.89
CA ASN A 494 2.58 17.03 3.54
C ASN A 494 2.32 17.20 5.05
N PHE A 495 1.42 16.42 5.62
CA PHE A 495 1.23 16.36 7.06
C PHE A 495 2.51 15.86 7.73
N TYR A 496 2.99 16.60 8.70
CA TYR A 496 4.09 16.16 9.54
C TYR A 496 3.53 15.59 10.84
N TYR A 497 3.72 14.30 11.03
CA TYR A 497 3.39 13.59 12.26
C TYR A 497 4.67 13.07 12.91
N ASP A 498 4.73 13.16 14.25
CA ASP A 498 5.77 12.52 15.05
C ASP A 498 5.42 11.04 15.22
N ALA A 499 5.48 10.30 14.13
CA ALA A 499 5.10 8.90 14.02
C ALA A 499 6.00 8.19 13.02
N PHE A 500 5.93 6.87 13.01
CA PHE A 500 6.76 6.02 12.16
C PHE A 500 5.89 5.22 11.20
N PHE A 501 6.47 4.79 10.09
CA PHE A 501 5.83 3.92 9.11
C PHE A 501 6.70 2.72 8.78
N LEU A 502 6.11 1.73 8.12
CA LEU A 502 6.81 0.69 7.39
C LEU A 502 6.14 0.49 6.03
N LYS A 503 6.95 0.38 4.97
CA LYS A 503 6.52 -0.02 3.63
C LYS A 503 7.11 -1.38 3.33
N ALA A 504 6.30 -2.34 2.88
CA ALA A 504 6.76 -3.68 2.66
C ALA A 504 6.14 -4.31 1.41
N ILE A 505 6.88 -5.21 0.78
CA ILE A 505 6.41 -6.00 -0.34
C ILE A 505 6.97 -7.42 -0.25
N VAL A 506 6.09 -8.41 -0.41
CA VAL A 506 6.49 -9.81 -0.61
C VAL A 506 6.48 -10.10 -2.11
N LEU A 507 7.58 -10.59 -2.62
CA LEU A 507 7.74 -11.01 -4.00
C LEU A 507 7.35 -12.49 -4.18
N ASN A 508 7.16 -12.90 -5.44
CA ASN A 508 6.74 -14.26 -5.78
C ASN A 508 7.86 -15.31 -5.81
N GLY A 509 9.05 -14.99 -5.30
CA GLY A 509 10.19 -15.92 -5.29
C GLY A 509 10.88 -16.13 -6.62
N ALA A 510 10.50 -15.42 -7.68
CA ALA A 510 11.15 -15.53 -8.99
C ALA A 510 12.69 -15.38 -8.87
N CYS A 511 13.39 -16.14 -9.71
CA CYS A 511 14.85 -16.13 -9.78
C CYS A 511 15.59 -16.57 -8.51
N ASN A 512 14.98 -17.35 -7.66
CA ASN A 512 15.53 -18.11 -6.49
C ASN A 512 16.87 -17.60 -5.92
N GLY A 513 17.01 -16.31 -5.69
CA GLY A 513 18.26 -15.70 -5.20
C GLY A 513 18.29 -14.19 -5.30
N GLY A 514 17.15 -13.58 -5.66
CA GLY A 514 16.98 -12.13 -5.66
C GLY A 514 17.60 -11.39 -6.84
N THR A 515 18.26 -12.09 -7.78
CA THR A 515 18.71 -11.51 -9.05
C THR A 515 18.38 -12.44 -10.21
N CYS A 516 17.74 -11.88 -11.21
CA CYS A 516 17.35 -12.58 -12.44
C CYS A 516 18.40 -12.38 -13.54
N PRO A 517 18.71 -13.40 -14.35
CA PRO A 517 19.57 -13.23 -15.53
C PRO A 517 18.79 -12.52 -16.62
N ALA A 518 19.39 -11.50 -17.25
CA ALA A 518 18.84 -10.92 -18.46
C ALA A 518 19.00 -11.89 -19.65
N SER A 519 18.28 -11.63 -20.73
CA SER A 519 18.30 -12.48 -21.95
C SER A 519 19.68 -12.58 -22.61
N ASP A 520 20.61 -11.66 -22.34
CA ASP A 520 22.01 -11.68 -22.79
C ASP A 520 22.90 -12.61 -21.96
N GLY A 521 22.38 -13.16 -20.85
CA GLY A 521 23.09 -14.05 -19.94
C GLY A 521 24.21 -13.37 -19.13
N VAL A 522 24.47 -12.09 -19.35
CA VAL A 522 25.57 -11.33 -18.73
C VAL A 522 25.04 -10.36 -17.69
N LYS A 523 24.00 -9.61 -18.04
CA LYS A 523 23.38 -8.65 -17.13
C LYS A 523 22.43 -9.35 -16.15
N LYS A 524 22.31 -8.78 -14.95
CA LYS A 524 21.39 -9.23 -13.94
C LYS A 524 20.48 -8.07 -13.55
N TYR A 525 19.25 -8.39 -13.17
CA TYR A 525 18.30 -7.41 -12.65
C TYR A 525 17.63 -7.95 -11.38
N HIS A 526 17.00 -7.06 -10.61
CA HIS A 526 16.27 -7.41 -9.41
C HIS A 526 14.77 -7.45 -9.70
N PRO A 527 14.01 -8.44 -9.19
CA PRO A 527 12.58 -8.56 -9.41
C PRO A 527 11.77 -7.69 -8.44
N TYR A 528 12.16 -6.45 -8.18
CA TYR A 528 11.58 -5.64 -7.09
C TYR A 528 10.13 -5.21 -7.33
N GLY A 529 9.72 -5.04 -8.58
CA GLY A 529 8.36 -4.63 -8.91
C GLY A 529 7.31 -5.74 -8.84
N VAL A 530 7.73 -6.96 -8.60
CA VAL A 530 6.87 -8.16 -8.73
C VAL A 530 6.24 -8.52 -7.40
N SER A 531 4.92 -8.41 -7.30
CA SER A 531 4.15 -8.81 -6.12
C SER A 531 3.12 -9.87 -6.47
N TYR A 532 2.52 -10.48 -5.43
CA TYR A 532 1.38 -11.38 -5.59
C TYR A 532 0.35 -11.18 -4.47
N SER A 533 -0.87 -11.66 -4.67
CA SER A 533 -1.94 -11.56 -3.68
C SER A 533 -1.80 -12.62 -2.59
N GLY A 534 -2.13 -12.26 -1.36
CA GLY A 534 -2.28 -13.19 -0.24
C GLY A 534 -1.13 -13.20 0.74
N ALA A 535 -0.06 -12.43 0.54
CA ALA A 535 0.92 -12.24 1.60
C ALA A 535 0.31 -11.48 2.78
N THR A 536 0.70 -11.85 3.98
CA THR A 536 0.18 -11.29 5.24
C THR A 536 1.31 -10.78 6.10
N TYR A 537 1.08 -9.64 6.75
CA TYR A 537 1.99 -9.04 7.72
C TYR A 537 1.28 -8.92 9.06
N LYS A 538 1.91 -9.41 10.11
CA LYS A 538 1.49 -9.16 11.50
C LYS A 538 2.68 -8.64 12.27
N TYR A 539 2.49 -7.57 13.02
CA TYR A 539 3.59 -6.96 13.74
C TYR A 539 3.19 -6.55 15.15
N THR A 540 4.18 -6.50 16.03
CA THR A 540 4.03 -5.98 17.38
C THR A 540 4.94 -4.77 17.59
N VAL A 541 4.40 -3.76 18.21
CA VAL A 541 5.12 -2.55 18.61
C VAL A 541 4.82 -2.20 20.07
N LEU A 542 5.82 -1.60 20.72
CA LEU A 542 5.66 -0.97 22.02
C LEU A 542 5.42 0.52 21.83
N ASP A 543 4.35 1.03 22.39
CA ASP A 543 4.13 2.46 22.45
C ASP A 543 5.09 3.12 23.48
N THR A 544 5.11 4.45 23.50
CA THR A 544 5.95 5.22 24.44
C THR A 544 5.60 5.00 25.91
N SER A 545 4.44 4.41 26.21
CA SER A 545 4.01 4.02 27.56
C SER A 545 4.42 2.58 27.93
N GLY A 546 5.05 1.86 27.00
CA GLY A 546 5.43 0.45 27.17
C GLY A 546 4.27 -0.53 26.97
N ARG A 547 3.13 -0.07 26.45
CA ARG A 547 2.01 -0.96 26.10
C ARG A 547 2.26 -1.56 24.73
N ARG A 548 2.13 -2.88 24.62
CA ARG A 548 2.25 -3.63 23.38
C ARG A 548 0.93 -3.64 22.64
N SER A 549 0.98 -3.41 21.34
CA SER A 549 -0.13 -3.60 20.41
C SER A 549 0.31 -4.48 19.25
N ALA A 550 -0.63 -5.17 18.64
CA ALA A 550 -0.43 -5.91 17.40
C ALA A 550 -1.27 -5.29 16.29
N ALA A 551 -0.81 -5.42 15.05
CA ALA A 551 -1.62 -5.07 13.88
C ALA A 551 -1.39 -6.08 12.77
N GLN A 552 -2.38 -6.20 11.88
CA GLN A 552 -2.34 -7.05 10.70
C GLN A 552 -2.60 -6.23 9.43
N VAL A 553 -1.83 -6.52 8.37
CA VAL A 553 -2.03 -5.95 7.04
C VAL A 553 -1.90 -7.06 6.00
N GLY A 554 -2.83 -7.10 5.05
CA GLY A 554 -2.78 -8.03 3.91
C GLY A 554 -2.23 -7.37 2.67
N GLN A 555 -1.38 -8.07 1.90
CA GLN A 555 -0.96 -7.63 0.58
C GLN A 555 -2.03 -8.00 -0.44
N MET A 556 -2.77 -6.99 -0.87
CA MET A 556 -3.86 -7.10 -1.82
C MET A 556 -3.57 -6.17 -3.00
N PRO A 557 -2.68 -6.54 -3.92
CA PRO A 557 -2.50 -5.77 -5.15
C PRO A 557 -3.79 -5.79 -5.96
N GLN A 558 -3.87 -4.93 -6.97
CA GLN A 558 -5.06 -4.85 -7.79
C GLN A 558 -5.50 -6.23 -8.31
N ALA A 559 -6.76 -6.56 -8.10
CA ALA A 559 -7.36 -7.83 -8.52
C ALA A 559 -8.49 -7.62 -9.55
N ALA A 560 -9.68 -7.23 -9.10
CA ALA A 560 -10.87 -7.13 -9.95
C ALA A 560 -11.36 -5.70 -10.10
N TYR A 561 -12.08 -5.41 -11.17
CA TYR A 561 -12.84 -4.18 -11.41
C TYR A 561 -12.05 -2.87 -11.23
N GLN A 562 -10.79 -2.82 -11.66
CA GLN A 562 -9.94 -1.61 -11.54
C GLN A 562 -9.90 -1.06 -10.11
N SER A 563 -9.63 -1.93 -9.15
CA SER A 563 -9.68 -1.57 -7.72
C SER A 563 -8.63 -0.52 -7.31
N LEU A 564 -7.59 -0.27 -8.12
CA LEU A 564 -6.54 0.72 -7.88
C LEU A 564 -5.92 0.59 -6.47
N LEU A 565 -5.33 -0.56 -6.24
CA LEU A 565 -4.54 -0.87 -5.05
C LEU A 565 -3.07 -0.93 -5.43
N THR A 566 -2.21 -0.52 -4.50
CA THR A 566 -0.75 -0.57 -4.69
C THR A 566 -0.21 -1.99 -4.56
N PRO A 567 0.90 -2.33 -5.24
CA PRO A 567 1.51 -3.65 -5.12
C PRO A 567 2.17 -3.90 -3.77
N TYR A 568 2.52 -2.85 -3.04
CA TYR A 568 3.11 -2.90 -1.71
C TYR A 568 2.06 -2.63 -0.63
N VAL A 569 2.37 -3.00 0.58
CA VAL A 569 1.63 -2.61 1.77
C VAL A 569 2.32 -1.43 2.45
N TYR A 570 1.51 -0.56 3.02
CA TYR A 570 1.95 0.56 3.83
C TYR A 570 1.18 0.54 5.15
N PHE A 571 1.88 0.71 6.24
CA PHE A 571 1.25 0.79 7.56
C PHE A 571 1.99 1.75 8.48
N GLY A 572 1.24 2.61 9.15
CA GLY A 572 1.74 3.45 10.22
C GLY A 572 1.98 2.62 11.48
N LEU A 573 3.00 2.98 12.20
CA LEU A 573 3.40 2.31 13.43
C LEU A 573 2.99 3.13 14.66
N GLY A 574 2.57 4.38 14.46
CA GLY A 574 2.39 5.35 15.51
C GLY A 574 3.72 5.76 16.15
N ARG A 575 3.65 6.27 17.37
CA ARG A 575 4.85 6.51 18.18
C ARG A 575 5.30 5.19 18.81
N THR A 576 6.42 4.69 18.38
CA THR A 576 7.00 3.43 18.88
C THR A 576 8.42 3.65 19.41
N ASN A 577 8.92 2.69 20.18
CA ASN A 577 10.30 2.65 20.67
C ASN A 577 11.23 2.12 19.56
N ASN A 578 11.82 2.99 18.77
CA ASN A 578 12.97 2.76 17.87
C ASN A 578 12.96 1.55 16.91
N TYR A 579 12.16 0.51 17.13
CA TYR A 579 12.08 -0.67 16.26
C TYR A 579 10.76 -1.44 16.43
N ILE A 580 10.42 -2.23 15.42
CA ILE A 580 9.32 -3.19 15.46
C ILE A 580 9.87 -4.46 16.16
N GLU A 581 9.21 -4.90 17.24
CA GLU A 581 9.70 -6.05 18.00
C GLU A 581 9.67 -7.33 17.18
N ASN A 582 8.51 -7.66 16.62
CA ASN A 582 8.30 -8.80 15.76
C ASN A 582 7.54 -8.36 14.51
N LEU A 583 8.00 -8.80 13.36
CA LEU A 583 7.30 -8.68 12.09
C LEU A 583 7.18 -10.08 11.47
N PHE A 584 6.00 -10.65 11.57
CA PHE A 584 5.64 -11.90 10.91
C PHE A 584 5.21 -11.60 9.49
N VAL A 585 5.78 -12.31 8.55
CA VAL A 585 5.44 -12.18 7.13
C VAL A 585 5.09 -13.56 6.58
N GLY A 586 3.83 -13.71 6.20
CA GLY A 586 3.30 -14.94 5.59
C GLY A 586 3.33 -14.87 4.07
N SER A 587 3.62 -16.00 3.45
CA SER A 587 3.45 -16.25 2.02
C SER A 587 2.31 -17.24 1.80
N THR A 588 1.99 -17.50 0.53
CA THR A 588 0.98 -18.49 0.15
C THR A 588 1.51 -19.93 0.08
N LYS A 589 2.77 -20.17 0.38
CA LYS A 589 3.38 -21.52 0.29
C LYS A 589 2.64 -22.55 1.14
N HIS A 590 2.40 -23.73 0.58
CA HIS A 590 1.82 -24.88 1.31
C HIS A 590 2.87 -25.70 2.05
N THR A 591 3.79 -25.03 2.75
CA THR A 591 4.81 -25.68 3.59
C THR A 591 4.59 -25.33 5.07
N ASP A 592 5.27 -26.04 5.96
CA ASP A 592 5.18 -25.71 7.39
C ASP A 592 5.83 -24.35 7.70
N GLN A 593 6.85 -23.97 6.93
CA GLN A 593 7.53 -22.68 7.04
C GLN A 593 6.98 -21.68 6.00
N HIS A 594 5.66 -21.49 5.95
CA HIS A 594 5.02 -20.53 5.05
C HIS A 594 5.16 -19.08 5.51
N TYR A 595 5.71 -18.83 6.69
CA TYR A 595 5.97 -17.49 7.21
C TYR A 595 7.36 -17.37 7.84
N ILE A 596 7.82 -16.14 8.00
CA ILE A 596 9.04 -15.79 8.71
C ILE A 596 8.72 -14.77 9.81
N ASN A 597 9.40 -14.87 10.97
CA ASN A 597 9.45 -13.82 11.97
C ASN A 597 10.75 -13.03 11.84
N MET A 598 10.65 -11.72 11.69
CA MET A 598 11.77 -10.78 11.66
C MET A 598 11.73 -9.93 12.92
N GLU A 599 12.79 -10.00 13.74
CA GLU A 599 12.91 -9.23 14.97
C GLU A 599 13.72 -7.95 14.74
N GLY A 600 13.34 -6.88 15.42
CA GLY A 600 14.10 -5.63 15.43
C GLY A 600 14.13 -4.87 14.09
N VAL A 601 13.02 -4.88 13.35
CA VAL A 601 12.93 -4.17 12.06
C VAL A 601 12.92 -2.66 12.30
N ILE A 602 13.74 -1.93 11.53
CA ILE A 602 13.89 -0.48 11.65
C ILE A 602 12.69 0.20 11.02
N PRO A 603 11.99 1.10 11.75
CA PRO A 603 10.93 1.93 11.20
C PRO A 603 11.43 2.91 10.13
N ASN A 604 10.50 3.54 9.41
CA ASN A 604 10.77 4.46 8.29
C ASN A 604 11.68 3.83 7.23
N SER A 605 11.36 2.58 6.88
CA SER A 605 12.10 1.80 5.91
C SER A 605 11.17 1.10 4.93
N LYS A 606 11.75 0.65 3.81
CA LYS A 606 11.12 -0.25 2.85
C LYS A 606 11.73 -1.63 2.99
N VAL A 607 10.91 -2.65 3.17
CA VAL A 607 11.34 -4.03 3.30
C VAL A 607 10.88 -4.83 2.10
N VAL A 608 11.82 -5.46 1.40
CA VAL A 608 11.53 -6.41 0.32
C VAL A 608 11.80 -7.82 0.83
N ILE A 609 10.79 -8.68 0.74
CA ILE A 609 10.82 -10.03 1.29
C ILE A 609 10.61 -11.02 0.15
N ILE A 610 11.52 -11.98 0.02
CA ILE A 610 11.53 -12.96 -1.04
C ILE A 610 11.39 -14.35 -0.42
N PRO A 611 10.21 -14.99 -0.56
CA PRO A 611 10.03 -16.37 -0.13
C PRO A 611 10.87 -17.30 -1.03
N PRO A 612 11.43 -18.38 -0.50
CA PRO A 612 12.16 -19.35 -1.31
C PRO A 612 11.18 -20.20 -2.13
N ILE A 613 11.47 -20.42 -3.42
CA ILE A 613 10.74 -21.42 -4.21
C ILE A 613 11.07 -22.82 -3.69
N GLU A 614 12.36 -23.12 -3.52
CA GLU A 614 12.85 -24.36 -2.96
C GLU A 614 13.59 -24.13 -1.64
N GLY A 615 13.39 -25.03 -0.68
CA GLY A 615 13.99 -24.93 0.66
C GLY A 615 13.29 -23.93 1.56
N ASP A 616 13.96 -23.52 2.66
CA ASP A 616 13.39 -22.74 3.76
C ASP A 616 14.11 -21.40 3.99
N SER A 617 15.02 -21.01 3.10
CA SER A 617 15.86 -19.81 3.27
C SER A 617 15.19 -18.57 2.70
N TRP A 618 14.46 -17.85 3.53
CA TRP A 618 13.88 -16.56 3.20
C TRP A 618 14.96 -15.49 3.02
N ARG A 619 14.83 -14.68 1.99
CA ARG A 619 15.67 -13.49 1.78
C ARG A 619 14.89 -12.24 2.17
N LYS A 620 15.57 -11.33 2.86
CA LYS A 620 15.02 -10.04 3.27
C LYS A 620 16.02 -8.94 2.94
N GLU A 621 15.53 -7.85 2.38
CA GLU A 621 16.32 -6.68 2.04
C GLU A 621 15.66 -5.45 2.66
N LEU A 622 16.47 -4.66 3.36
CA LEU A 622 16.03 -3.44 4.02
C LEU A 622 16.60 -2.25 3.26
N TYR A 623 15.73 -1.38 2.80
CA TYR A 623 16.08 -0.12 2.16
C TYR A 623 15.78 1.04 3.10
N LEU A 624 16.86 1.70 3.52
CA LEU A 624 16.79 2.94 4.26
C LEU A 624 16.99 4.07 3.26
N ARG A 625 16.13 5.06 3.27
CA ARG A 625 16.42 6.35 2.61
C ARG A 625 17.07 7.26 3.63
N PRO A 626 18.40 7.41 3.61
CA PRO A 626 19.07 8.42 4.42
C PRO A 626 18.54 9.78 3.97
N GLY A 627 18.08 10.60 4.92
CA GLY A 627 17.62 11.95 4.62
C GLY A 627 18.70 12.69 3.81
N GLU A 628 18.31 13.45 2.80
CA GLU A 628 19.19 14.18 1.87
C GLU A 628 20.22 15.07 2.58
N TRP A 629 19.97 15.43 3.85
CA TRP A 629 20.88 16.21 4.69
C TRP A 629 22.06 15.40 5.26
N ILE A 630 21.98 14.07 5.33
CA ILE A 630 23.02 13.20 5.92
C ILE A 630 24.38 13.33 5.20
N PRO A 631 24.48 13.29 3.86
CA PRO A 631 25.74 13.53 3.15
C PRO A 631 26.36 14.88 3.49
N TRP A 632 25.53 15.91 3.68
CA TRP A 632 25.99 17.28 4.00
C TRP A 632 26.48 17.41 5.42
N VAL A 633 25.80 16.80 6.38
CA VAL A 633 26.30 16.74 7.76
C VAL A 633 27.62 15.98 7.79
N THR A 634 27.75 14.89 7.04
CA THR A 634 29.00 14.15 6.93
C THR A 634 30.13 15.02 6.35
N VAL A 635 29.87 15.76 5.29
CA VAL A 635 30.84 16.71 4.69
C VAL A 635 31.18 17.81 5.68
N ALA A 636 30.20 18.38 6.38
CA ALA A 636 30.44 19.42 7.39
C ALA A 636 31.29 18.92 8.57
N VAL A 637 31.01 17.70 9.06
CA VAL A 637 31.81 17.07 10.14
C VAL A 637 33.24 16.80 9.65
N ILE A 638 33.42 16.25 8.45
CA ILE A 638 34.75 16.02 7.89
C ILE A 638 35.52 17.35 7.73
N ALA A 639 34.87 18.40 7.23
CA ALA A 639 35.47 19.73 7.11
C ALA A 639 35.87 20.30 8.47
N ALA A 640 35.02 20.16 9.48
CA ALA A 640 35.31 20.60 10.85
C ALA A 640 36.51 19.85 11.46
N LEU A 641 36.59 18.52 11.23
CA LEU A 641 37.73 17.71 11.66
C LEU A 641 39.03 18.10 10.96
N PHE A 642 38.99 18.42 9.66
CA PHE A 642 40.14 18.92 8.92
C PHE A 642 40.64 20.27 9.47
N ILE A 643 39.73 21.20 9.76
CA ILE A 643 40.06 22.50 10.35
C ILE A 643 40.69 22.29 11.72
N LEU A 644 40.13 21.42 12.55
CA LEU A 644 40.65 21.09 13.86
C LEU A 644 42.07 20.48 13.77
N ALA A 645 42.28 19.55 12.85
CA ALA A 645 43.57 18.94 12.60
C ALA A 645 44.62 19.97 12.17
N ILE A 646 44.28 20.95 11.32
CA ILE A 646 45.17 22.07 10.94
C ILE A 646 45.50 22.93 12.14
N ILE A 647 44.54 23.29 12.99
CA ILE A 647 44.77 24.08 14.21
C ILE A 647 45.73 23.34 15.13
N VAL A 648 45.51 22.04 15.38
CA VAL A 648 46.37 21.22 16.24
C VAL A 648 47.80 21.13 15.64
N LEU A 649 47.92 20.95 14.31
CA LEU A 649 49.20 20.92 13.65
C LEU A 649 49.96 22.25 13.79
N VAL A 650 49.30 23.39 13.62
CA VAL A 650 49.88 24.71 13.77
C VAL A 650 50.35 24.94 15.21
N LEU A 651 49.52 24.56 16.20
CA LEU A 651 49.91 24.65 17.62
C LEU A 651 51.10 23.77 17.95
N HIS A 652 51.11 22.52 17.45
CA HIS A 652 52.23 21.60 17.65
C HIS A 652 53.51 22.10 16.99
N LEU A 653 53.44 22.66 15.80
CA LEU A 653 54.60 23.25 15.12
C LEU A 653 55.15 24.51 15.85
N ASN A 654 54.26 25.33 16.42
CA ASN A 654 54.66 26.46 17.25
C ASN A 654 55.30 26.01 18.56
N GLU A 655 54.75 25.05 19.25
CA GLU A 655 55.35 24.46 20.48
C GLU A 655 56.75 23.89 20.18
N LYS A 656 56.89 23.09 19.15
CA LYS A 656 58.18 22.54 18.71
C LYS A 656 59.22 23.65 18.40
N ARG A 657 58.73 24.75 17.83
CA ARG A 657 59.62 25.91 17.53
C ARG A 657 60.02 26.67 18.78
N GLU A 658 59.12 26.77 19.77
CA GLU A 658 59.47 27.37 21.10
C GLU A 658 60.45 26.47 21.83
N ASP A 659 60.25 25.18 21.89
CA ASP A 659 61.16 24.20 22.48
C ASP A 659 62.58 24.27 21.83
N GLU A 660 62.67 24.44 20.54
CA GLU A 660 63.94 24.59 19.82
C GLU A 660 64.64 25.91 20.18
N LEU A 661 63.87 26.99 20.35
CA LEU A 661 64.41 28.31 20.78
C LEU A 661 64.89 28.25 22.23
N GLU A 662 64.21 27.56 23.11
CA GLU A 662 64.60 27.35 24.51
C GLU A 662 65.89 26.49 24.60
N ARG A 663 65.98 25.42 23.84
CA ARG A 663 67.20 24.60 23.76
C ARG A 663 68.41 25.41 23.26
N ARG A 664 68.25 26.28 22.28
CA ARG A 664 69.32 27.19 21.81
C ARG A 664 69.72 28.21 22.90
N ARG A 665 68.77 28.72 23.66
CA ARG A 665 69.06 29.62 24.80
C ARG A 665 69.77 28.90 25.92
N ALA A 666 69.38 27.68 26.27
CA ALA A 666 70.04 26.87 27.29
C ALA A 666 71.47 26.46 26.91
N SER A 667 71.75 26.25 25.62
CA SER A 667 73.13 25.92 25.15
C SER A 667 74.11 27.10 25.15
N HIS A 668 73.63 28.35 25.35
CA HIS A 668 74.48 29.54 25.39
C HIS A 668 74.93 29.96 26.82
N HIS A 669 74.58 29.19 27.86
CA HIS A 669 74.86 29.53 29.25
C HIS A 669 75.86 28.58 29.93
N ILE A 670 76.68 27.86 29.24
CA ILE A 670 77.85 27.18 29.82
C ILE A 670 79.06 28.02 29.47
N ASN A 671 79.36 28.98 30.36
CA ASN A 671 80.60 29.77 30.33
C ASN A 671 81.68 28.97 31.06
N PHE A 672 82.57 28.32 30.32
CA PHE A 672 83.67 27.49 30.81
C PHE A 672 84.88 28.34 31.27
N ASP A 673 84.79 29.70 31.42
CA ASP A 673 85.86 30.58 31.81
C ASP A 673 85.89 30.83 33.31
N ALA A 674 85.36 29.93 34.13
CA ALA A 674 85.47 30.06 35.60
C ALA A 674 85.97 28.75 36.25
N LEU A 675 87.08 28.20 35.66
CA LEU A 675 87.93 27.20 36.31
C LEU A 675 89.36 27.71 36.35
#